data_a3edf30a03ba6462b96521314f395d0c
#
_entry.id   a3edf30a03ba6462b96521314f395d0c
#
_cell.length_a   1.000
_cell.length_b   1.000
_cell.length_c   1.000
_cell.angle_alpha   90.00
_cell.angle_beta   90.00
_cell.angle_gamma   90.00
#
_symmetry.space_group_name_H-M   'P 1'
#
loop_
_entity.id
_entity.type
_entity.pdbx_description
1 polymer ?
#
loop_
_entity_poly.entity_id
_entity_poly.type
_entity_poly.pdbx_seq_one_letter_code
_entity_poly.pdbx_strand_id
1 'polypeptide(L)'
;MQHQFYSLYEIAEIVNGQLVGEATDMKISDLLIDSRHLMDARLALFFALTSARNDGHKYIKELYDRGVRAFVVKRPMQEQCPEAVFIVVADTLKALQTLAAHHRQQFDIPVIGITGSNGKTIVKEWLYQMLSPDHNIVRSPKSYNSQVGVPLSVWQMNDSYDMAIFEAGISEPDEMMALQDMIRPNIGVFTNIGQAHEENFINPAQKAGEKLNLFTKADSLVYCMDYSEIQQVIIRSGMASKLKLFTWSRKFAEADLTITSVVKNEKTSTIQAAYQGESMTYVIPFIDDASVENAIHCIAVGLLLQMRPEVIAERLMALTSIAMRLEIKAGMNNCTIINDYYNSDINSLSIALDVMRQQHQHQRRVVILSDILQSGRNEIDLYTEIAQLLKNKDVDMLIGIGEGISRQSNKFDMERYFFPNVGDFLAHFPFSKFSNQTILLKGARAFEFEQIGMELQEKAHETVLEINFNHLVNNLNHFRSKIKPETKLMVMVKAFGYGSGNLEVSNVLQFHNVDYLTVAFADEGVELRRAGINLPIMVMSPEVNSYDNIIKYHLEPEVFSFRNLECIERAMENMALPEAHPLNVHIKLDTGMHRLGFSLDELPELIRRIKANPMLNVKSVFSHLATADNHAEDAFTLSQIHNFEQGSQMIVEAFPHKVLRHILNTAGITRFPQYQFDMVRLGIGLYGVPTCDVDKGALQPVVSLKTTINQIKMVPAGDSIGYNRHGYADGLSRLLGNGNGKFYVNGKQVSVVGDICMDMCMIDLTGVDAVEGDTVVIFDAEHDIADIARACQTIPYEIMTRVSQRVKRVYYQE
;
A
#
# COMPACT_ATOMS: atom_id res chain seq x y z
N MET A 1 -3.71 -2.62 17.75
CA MET A 1 -2.62 -1.66 17.98
C MET A 1 -3.04 -0.73 19.10
N GLN A 2 -2.21 -0.55 20.14
CA GLN A 2 -2.49 0.54 21.09
C GLN A 2 -1.99 1.81 20.43
N HIS A 3 -2.91 2.69 19.99
CA HIS A 3 -2.54 4.03 19.54
C HIS A 3 -2.05 4.77 20.79
N GLN A 4 -0.87 5.37 20.71
CA GLN A 4 -0.42 6.30 21.72
C GLN A 4 -1.19 7.61 21.51
N PHE A 5 -1.97 7.98 22.51
CA PHE A 5 -2.77 9.21 22.46
C PHE A 5 -2.03 10.33 23.19
N TYR A 6 -2.06 11.51 22.61
CA TYR A 6 -1.57 12.73 23.22
C TYR A 6 -2.72 13.69 23.47
N SER A 7 -2.73 14.36 24.61
CA SER A 7 -3.63 15.48 24.85
C SER A 7 -3.13 16.73 24.12
N LEU A 8 -4.01 17.69 23.84
CA LEU A 8 -3.61 18.97 23.26
C LEU A 8 -2.66 19.78 24.18
N TYR A 9 -2.78 19.61 25.49
CA TYR A 9 -1.88 20.24 26.46
C TYR A 9 -0.45 19.70 26.36
N GLU A 10 -0.30 18.37 26.31
CA GLU A 10 1.00 17.73 26.10
C GLU A 10 1.63 18.16 24.78
N ILE A 11 0.84 18.16 23.67
CA ILE A 11 1.34 18.59 22.37
C ILE A 11 1.79 20.05 22.41
N ALA A 12 0.99 20.94 23.00
CA ALA A 12 1.34 22.35 23.11
C ALA A 12 2.64 22.56 23.91
N GLU A 13 2.85 21.81 25.00
CA GLU A 13 4.09 21.82 25.77
C GLU A 13 5.28 21.30 24.91
N ILE A 14 5.13 20.17 24.27
CA ILE A 14 6.18 19.55 23.42
C ILE A 14 6.62 20.51 22.32
N VAL A 15 5.68 21.17 21.63
CA VAL A 15 6.00 22.08 20.51
C VAL A 15 6.25 23.51 20.94
N ASN A 16 6.23 23.80 22.23
CA ASN A 16 6.33 25.16 22.82
C ASN A 16 5.32 26.13 22.18
N GLY A 17 4.08 25.67 22.03
CA GLY A 17 2.98 26.41 21.40
C GLY A 17 2.00 27.00 22.42
N GLN A 18 1.34 28.10 22.03
CA GLN A 18 0.30 28.73 22.84
C GLN A 18 -1.08 28.15 22.46
N LEU A 19 -1.81 27.63 23.45
CA LEU A 19 -3.21 27.20 23.24
C LEU A 19 -4.15 28.39 23.15
N VAL A 20 -5.03 28.37 22.16
CA VAL A 20 -6.13 29.34 21.93
C VAL A 20 -7.41 28.57 21.67
N GLY A 21 -8.46 28.84 22.44
CA GLY A 21 -9.71 28.11 22.48
C GLY A 21 -9.88 27.29 23.76
N GLU A 22 -11.07 26.74 24.00
CA GLU A 22 -11.32 25.86 25.15
C GLU A 22 -10.82 24.45 24.82
N ALA A 23 -9.67 24.09 25.37
CA ALA A 23 -9.12 22.75 25.21
C ALA A 23 -10.00 21.76 26.00
N THR A 24 -10.69 20.90 25.30
CA THR A 24 -11.38 19.74 25.85
C THR A 24 -10.39 18.59 26.02
N ASP A 25 -10.78 17.52 26.71
CA ASP A 25 -9.96 16.28 26.88
C ASP A 25 -9.86 15.49 25.56
N MET A 26 -9.42 16.18 24.48
CA MET A 26 -9.25 15.60 23.15
C MET A 26 -7.98 14.75 23.11
N LYS A 27 -8.14 13.54 22.61
CA LYS A 27 -7.05 12.59 22.36
C LYS A 27 -6.63 12.64 20.90
N ILE A 28 -5.38 12.98 20.65
CA ILE A 28 -4.80 13.06 19.29
C ILE A 28 -3.97 11.80 19.03
N SER A 29 -4.23 11.14 17.92
CA SER A 29 -3.43 10.03 17.41
C SER A 29 -3.11 10.14 15.92
N ASP A 30 -3.70 11.09 15.19
CA ASP A 30 -3.50 11.28 13.77
C ASP A 30 -2.95 12.69 13.46
N LEU A 31 -1.83 12.75 12.73
CA LEU A 31 -1.24 14.01 12.27
C LEU A 31 -1.63 14.25 10.82
N LEU A 32 -2.37 15.32 10.59
CA LEU A 32 -2.89 15.68 9.28
C LEU A 32 -2.18 16.91 8.71
N ILE A 33 -1.71 16.82 7.47
CA ILE A 33 -1.07 17.92 6.73
C ILE A 33 -1.77 18.23 5.40
N ASP A 34 -2.68 17.34 4.97
CA ASP A 34 -3.43 17.43 3.72
C ASP A 34 -4.90 17.10 4.01
N SER A 35 -5.81 18.04 3.70
CA SER A 35 -7.24 17.89 3.99
C SER A 35 -7.89 16.68 3.32
N ARG A 36 -7.32 16.22 2.22
CA ARG A 36 -7.79 15.02 1.49
C ARG A 36 -7.56 13.73 2.25
N HIS A 37 -6.59 13.69 3.17
CA HIS A 37 -6.19 12.49 3.92
C HIS A 37 -6.83 12.43 5.32
N LEU A 38 -7.86 13.21 5.60
CA LEU A 38 -8.58 13.16 6.87
C LEU A 38 -9.21 11.78 7.10
N MET A 39 -8.76 11.09 8.17
CA MET A 39 -9.26 9.76 8.55
C MET A 39 -10.34 9.84 9.64
N ASP A 40 -10.02 10.35 10.81
CA ASP A 40 -10.97 10.59 11.90
C ASP A 40 -10.82 12.02 12.42
N ALA A 41 -11.83 12.84 12.17
CA ALA A 41 -11.81 14.24 12.57
C ALA A 41 -11.66 14.45 14.08
N ARG A 42 -12.08 13.49 14.90
CA ARG A 42 -12.02 13.55 16.36
C ARG A 42 -10.61 13.33 16.92
N LEU A 43 -9.76 12.61 16.19
CA LEU A 43 -8.41 12.22 16.59
C LEU A 43 -7.32 13.00 15.83
N ALA A 44 -7.72 13.80 14.86
CA ALA A 44 -6.83 14.48 13.94
C ALA A 44 -6.34 15.81 14.49
N LEU A 45 -5.04 16.04 14.36
CA LEU A 45 -4.41 17.35 14.57
C LEU A 45 -3.87 17.85 13.23
N PHE A 46 -4.46 18.91 12.69
CA PHE A 46 -4.03 19.46 11.40
C PHE A 46 -2.91 20.48 11.58
N PHE A 47 -1.82 20.28 10.86
CA PHE A 47 -0.70 21.22 10.76
C PHE A 47 -0.86 22.10 9.53
N ALA A 48 -1.16 23.39 9.71
CA ALA A 48 -1.27 24.35 8.63
C ALA A 48 0.13 24.73 8.11
N LEU A 49 0.76 23.83 7.35
CA LEU A 49 2.10 24.06 6.79
C LEU A 49 2.09 25.22 5.81
N THR A 50 3.12 26.05 5.86
CA THR A 50 3.31 27.18 4.95
C THR A 50 4.57 27.03 4.14
N SER A 51 4.50 27.24 2.83
CA SER A 51 5.62 27.27 1.89
C SER A 51 5.50 28.45 0.97
N ALA A 52 6.52 28.68 0.12
CA ALA A 52 6.48 29.76 -0.88
C ALA A 52 5.32 29.63 -1.88
N ARG A 53 4.76 28.42 -2.06
CA ARG A 53 3.71 28.13 -3.06
C ARG A 53 2.34 27.82 -2.45
N ASN A 54 2.28 27.52 -1.15
CA ASN A 54 1.03 27.09 -0.51
C ASN A 54 0.96 27.53 0.96
N ASP A 55 -0.22 28.00 1.39
CA ASP A 55 -0.55 28.29 2.80
C ASP A 55 -1.65 27.34 3.27
N GLY A 56 -1.29 26.44 4.18
CA GLY A 56 -2.21 25.45 4.75
C GLY A 56 -3.38 26.04 5.53
N HIS A 57 -3.29 27.30 5.98
CA HIS A 57 -4.39 27.96 6.70
C HIS A 57 -5.69 28.05 5.88
N LYS A 58 -5.61 28.07 4.55
CA LYS A 58 -6.80 28.09 3.67
C LYS A 58 -7.69 26.86 3.79
N TYR A 59 -7.16 25.72 4.28
CA TYR A 59 -7.90 24.47 4.43
C TYR A 59 -8.56 24.32 5.81
N ILE A 60 -8.28 25.21 6.77
CA ILE A 60 -8.75 25.08 8.16
C ILE A 60 -10.28 25.11 8.21
N LYS A 61 -10.92 26.04 7.49
CA LYS A 61 -12.39 26.16 7.49
C LYS A 61 -13.07 24.91 6.92
N GLU A 62 -12.56 24.39 5.81
CA GLU A 62 -13.03 23.12 5.23
C GLU A 62 -12.93 21.97 6.22
N LEU A 63 -11.76 21.80 6.85
CA LEU A 63 -11.54 20.75 7.85
C LEU A 63 -12.40 20.91 9.10
N TYR A 64 -12.59 22.15 9.55
CA TYR A 64 -13.49 22.46 10.66
C TYR A 64 -14.93 22.04 10.35
N ASP A 65 -15.43 22.35 9.14
CA ASP A 65 -16.76 21.95 8.68
C ASP A 65 -16.89 20.42 8.55
N ARG A 66 -15.78 19.72 8.30
CA ARG A 66 -15.67 18.25 8.31
C ARG A 66 -15.47 17.65 9.71
N GLY A 67 -15.50 18.47 10.78
CA GLY A 67 -15.48 18.02 12.16
C GLY A 67 -14.12 18.06 12.86
N VAL A 68 -13.02 18.45 12.21
CA VAL A 68 -11.72 18.64 12.87
C VAL A 68 -11.81 19.80 13.85
N ARG A 69 -11.25 19.64 15.05
CA ARG A 69 -11.29 20.65 16.12
C ARG A 69 -9.90 21.04 16.63
N ALA A 70 -8.83 20.40 16.20
CA ALA A 70 -7.47 20.65 16.67
C ALA A 70 -6.56 21.08 15.50
N PHE A 71 -5.87 22.20 15.65
CA PHE A 71 -5.06 22.82 14.61
C PHE A 71 -3.74 23.36 15.14
N VAL A 72 -2.62 23.08 14.46
CA VAL A 72 -1.33 23.74 14.69
C VAL A 72 -1.14 24.81 13.61
N VAL A 73 -1.00 26.07 14.02
CA VAL A 73 -1.10 27.24 13.14
C VAL A 73 -0.05 28.30 13.50
N LYS A 74 0.25 29.19 12.54
CA LYS A 74 1.00 30.44 12.83
C LYS A 74 0.09 31.56 13.35
N ARG A 75 -1.19 31.51 13.00
CA ARG A 75 -2.20 32.48 13.43
C ARG A 75 -3.54 31.79 13.66
N PRO A 76 -4.24 32.04 14.77
CA PRO A 76 -5.52 31.40 15.05
C PRO A 76 -6.63 31.99 14.18
N MET A 77 -7.66 31.17 13.88
CA MET A 77 -8.85 31.55 13.11
C MET A 77 -10.13 31.40 13.97
N GLN A 78 -10.09 31.84 15.23
CA GLN A 78 -11.16 31.62 16.21
C GLN A 78 -12.51 32.20 15.78
N GLU A 79 -12.51 33.33 15.10
CA GLU A 79 -13.76 33.98 14.61
C GLU A 79 -14.48 33.11 13.56
N GLN A 80 -13.74 32.37 12.73
CA GLN A 80 -14.29 31.48 11.69
C GLN A 80 -14.56 30.06 12.17
N CYS A 81 -13.88 29.65 13.26
CA CYS A 81 -13.92 28.30 13.81
C CYS A 81 -14.01 28.36 15.34
N PRO A 82 -15.15 28.80 15.90
CA PRO A 82 -15.28 29.15 17.34
C PRO A 82 -15.06 27.95 18.29
N GLU A 83 -15.41 26.73 17.87
CA GLU A 83 -15.23 25.52 18.69
C GLU A 83 -13.86 24.84 18.47
N ALA A 84 -13.00 25.41 17.63
CA ALA A 84 -11.69 24.87 17.38
C ALA A 84 -10.68 25.28 18.45
N VAL A 85 -9.74 24.38 18.71
CA VAL A 85 -8.56 24.65 19.55
C VAL A 85 -7.35 24.81 18.65
N PHE A 86 -6.66 25.91 18.79
CA PHE A 86 -5.45 26.22 18.04
C PHE A 86 -4.22 26.15 18.94
N ILE A 87 -3.20 25.44 18.48
CA ILE A 87 -1.84 25.50 19.02
C ILE A 87 -1.07 26.46 18.13
N VAL A 88 -0.84 27.68 18.62
CA VAL A 88 -0.14 28.73 17.88
C VAL A 88 1.36 28.59 18.07
N VAL A 89 2.09 28.45 16.96
CA VAL A 89 3.54 28.25 16.93
C VAL A 89 4.21 29.20 15.94
N ALA A 90 5.49 29.46 16.13
CA ALA A 90 6.26 30.30 15.20
C ALA A 90 6.47 29.62 13.84
N ASP A 91 6.67 28.29 13.85
CA ASP A 91 6.88 27.49 12.66
C ASP A 91 6.16 26.14 12.77
N THR A 92 5.19 25.91 11.89
CA THR A 92 4.33 24.71 11.89
C THR A 92 5.07 23.47 11.42
N LEU A 93 6.09 23.59 10.53
CA LEU A 93 6.92 22.48 10.12
C LEU A 93 7.84 22.05 11.27
N LYS A 94 8.50 23.00 11.91
CA LYS A 94 9.34 22.71 13.09
C LYS A 94 8.56 22.10 14.23
N ALA A 95 7.32 22.53 14.44
CA ALA A 95 6.41 21.94 15.42
C ALA A 95 6.10 20.47 15.11
N LEU A 96 5.78 20.15 13.83
CA LEU A 96 5.56 18.78 13.37
C LEU A 96 6.79 17.90 13.62
N GLN A 97 7.98 18.40 13.27
CA GLN A 97 9.25 17.70 13.45
C GLN A 97 9.59 17.49 14.94
N THR A 98 9.35 18.49 15.77
CA THR A 98 9.58 18.41 17.22
C THR A 98 8.67 17.37 17.88
N LEU A 99 7.40 17.36 17.51
CA LEU A 99 6.43 16.39 18.02
C LEU A 99 6.82 14.95 17.60
N ALA A 100 7.21 14.75 16.33
CA ALA A 100 7.67 13.45 15.87
C ALA A 100 8.97 13.00 16.54
N ALA A 101 9.91 13.91 16.77
CA ALA A 101 11.15 13.61 17.50
C ALA A 101 10.87 13.22 18.97
N HIS A 102 9.91 13.88 19.61
CA HIS A 102 9.47 13.49 20.96
C HIS A 102 8.82 12.11 20.95
N HIS A 103 7.92 11.85 20.00
CA HIS A 103 7.26 10.54 19.84
C HIS A 103 8.29 9.42 19.63
N ARG A 104 9.30 9.61 18.77
CA ARG A 104 10.41 8.66 18.56
C ARG A 104 11.12 8.27 19.84
N GLN A 105 11.30 9.20 20.76
CA GLN A 105 12.03 8.99 22.01
C GLN A 105 11.30 8.09 23.01
N GLN A 106 10.02 7.82 22.79
CA GLN A 106 9.24 6.91 23.66
C GLN A 106 9.55 5.43 23.40
N PHE A 107 10.27 5.12 22.31
CA PHE A 107 10.51 3.75 21.87
C PHE A 107 12.01 3.43 21.89
N ASP A 108 12.38 2.38 22.62
CA ASP A 108 13.76 1.84 22.68
C ASP A 108 13.85 0.55 21.84
N ILE A 109 13.68 0.71 20.52
CA ILE A 109 13.77 -0.36 19.54
C ILE A 109 14.88 -0.05 18.52
N PRO A 110 15.50 -1.08 17.89
CA PRO A 110 16.45 -0.88 16.82
C PRO A 110 15.84 -0.10 15.64
N VAL A 111 16.56 0.91 15.17
CA VAL A 111 16.14 1.73 14.02
C VAL A 111 17.22 1.73 12.95
N ILE A 112 16.86 1.27 11.76
CA ILE A 112 17.70 1.35 10.57
C ILE A 112 17.36 2.64 9.83
N GLY A 113 18.34 3.53 9.70
CA GLY A 113 18.22 4.77 8.93
C GLY A 113 18.93 4.63 7.59
N ILE A 114 18.25 4.92 6.48
CA ILE A 114 18.79 4.74 5.13
C ILE A 114 18.86 6.08 4.42
N THR A 115 20.04 6.44 3.93
CA THR A 115 20.22 7.60 3.02
C THR A 115 21.11 7.23 1.82
N GLY A 116 21.22 8.14 0.89
CA GLY A 116 22.00 8.04 -0.35
C GLY A 116 21.30 8.77 -1.49
N SER A 117 21.90 8.75 -2.68
CA SER A 117 21.30 9.35 -3.86
C SER A 117 20.20 8.44 -4.43
N ASN A 118 20.53 7.20 -4.75
CA ASN A 118 19.62 6.20 -5.32
C ASN A 118 19.53 4.95 -4.42
N GLY A 119 18.56 4.07 -4.67
CA GLY A 119 18.42 2.77 -4.00
C GLY A 119 17.76 2.79 -2.62
N LYS A 120 17.60 3.96 -1.94
CA LYS A 120 17.03 4.06 -0.59
C LYS A 120 15.75 3.25 -0.37
N THR A 121 14.75 3.49 -1.21
CA THR A 121 13.44 2.82 -1.11
C THR A 121 13.55 1.32 -1.40
N ILE A 122 14.39 0.93 -2.36
CA ILE A 122 14.62 -0.48 -2.70
C ILE A 122 15.27 -1.20 -1.51
N VAL A 123 16.35 -0.64 -0.97
CA VAL A 123 17.03 -1.21 0.21
C VAL A 123 16.08 -1.27 1.41
N LYS A 124 15.27 -0.24 1.67
CA LYS A 124 14.25 -0.22 2.73
C LYS A 124 13.25 -1.37 2.57
N GLU A 125 12.66 -1.53 1.38
CA GLU A 125 11.65 -2.56 1.14
C GLU A 125 12.26 -3.98 1.13
N TRP A 126 13.48 -4.14 0.63
CA TRP A 126 14.16 -5.43 0.64
C TRP A 126 14.63 -5.82 2.04
N LEU A 127 15.15 -4.89 2.83
CA LEU A 127 15.43 -5.13 4.25
C LEU A 127 14.14 -5.51 5.00
N TYR A 128 13.03 -4.83 4.70
CA TYR A 128 11.75 -5.22 5.25
C TYR A 128 11.35 -6.64 4.86
N GLN A 129 11.44 -7.04 3.57
CA GLN A 129 11.17 -8.40 3.13
C GLN A 129 12.10 -9.43 3.81
N MET A 130 13.35 -9.08 4.02
CA MET A 130 14.33 -9.97 4.67
C MET A 130 14.13 -10.12 6.17
N LEU A 131 13.72 -9.08 6.88
CA LEU A 131 13.70 -9.04 8.35
C LEU A 131 12.28 -9.28 8.92
N SER A 132 11.22 -9.01 8.16
CA SER A 132 9.83 -9.17 8.64
C SER A 132 9.41 -10.59 9.03
N PRO A 133 10.05 -11.70 8.59
CA PRO A 133 9.75 -13.00 9.14
C PRO A 133 10.11 -13.17 10.63
N ASP A 134 11.06 -12.37 11.14
CA ASP A 134 11.53 -12.45 12.52
C ASP A 134 11.10 -11.23 13.37
N HIS A 135 10.72 -10.10 12.72
CA HIS A 135 10.48 -8.84 13.37
C HIS A 135 9.16 -8.19 12.94
N ASN A 136 8.50 -7.52 13.87
CA ASN A 136 7.38 -6.65 13.55
C ASN A 136 7.89 -5.23 13.29
N ILE A 137 7.95 -4.85 12.00
CA ILE A 137 8.71 -3.68 11.54
C ILE A 137 7.78 -2.54 11.14
N VAL A 138 7.97 -1.36 11.71
CA VAL A 138 7.43 -0.11 11.16
C VAL A 138 8.41 0.47 10.14
N ARG A 139 7.91 0.97 9.00
CA ARG A 139 8.76 1.58 7.97
C ARG A 139 8.12 2.78 7.29
N SER A 140 8.93 3.62 6.67
CA SER A 140 8.44 4.74 5.86
C SER A 140 7.46 4.24 4.78
N PRO A 141 6.21 4.73 4.76
CA PRO A 141 5.27 4.40 3.69
C PRO A 141 5.77 4.97 2.35
N LYS A 142 5.69 4.20 1.27
CA LYS A 142 6.16 4.66 -0.05
C LYS A 142 7.58 5.24 0.03
N SER A 143 7.78 6.49 -0.36
CA SER A 143 9.06 7.22 -0.26
C SER A 143 8.91 8.47 0.63
N TYR A 144 8.28 8.33 1.80
CA TYR A 144 8.15 9.40 2.79
C TYR A 144 9.49 9.66 3.48
N ASN A 145 10.42 10.33 2.76
CA ASN A 145 11.80 10.57 3.17
C ASN A 145 12.17 12.05 3.33
N SER A 146 11.22 12.97 3.12
CA SER A 146 11.42 14.42 3.18
C SER A 146 11.21 14.98 4.58
N GLN A 147 11.44 16.30 4.74
CA GLN A 147 11.18 17.07 5.98
C GLN A 147 9.75 16.95 6.51
N VAL A 148 8.79 16.62 5.65
CA VAL A 148 7.38 16.42 5.99
C VAL A 148 7.01 14.94 6.07
N GLY A 149 7.60 14.10 5.21
CA GLY A 149 7.29 12.67 5.15
C GLY A 149 7.86 11.85 6.30
N VAL A 150 9.07 12.19 6.75
CA VAL A 150 9.73 11.49 7.88
C VAL A 150 8.95 11.63 9.19
N PRO A 151 8.49 12.83 9.63
CA PRO A 151 7.69 12.94 10.84
C PRO A 151 6.41 12.09 10.80
N LEU A 152 5.72 12.02 9.66
CA LEU A 152 4.54 11.17 9.49
C LEU A 152 4.87 9.67 9.52
N SER A 153 6.07 9.29 9.06
CA SER A 153 6.54 7.91 9.13
C SER A 153 6.87 7.50 10.57
N VAL A 154 7.59 8.36 11.28
CA VAL A 154 7.98 8.14 12.69
C VAL A 154 6.75 8.10 13.60
N TRP A 155 5.73 8.91 13.32
CA TRP A 155 4.48 8.93 14.08
C TRP A 155 3.72 7.61 14.07
N GLN A 156 3.99 6.71 13.11
CA GLN A 156 3.37 5.38 13.06
C GLN A 156 3.94 4.39 14.07
N MET A 157 5.03 4.73 14.77
CA MET A 157 5.62 3.88 15.81
C MET A 157 4.62 3.66 16.96
N ASN A 158 4.59 2.45 17.48
CA ASN A 158 3.83 2.07 18.68
C ASN A 158 4.42 0.80 19.31
N ASP A 159 3.94 0.43 20.49
CA ASP A 159 4.47 -0.70 21.28
C ASP A 159 4.35 -2.09 20.60
N SER A 160 3.68 -2.20 19.48
CA SER A 160 3.59 -3.47 18.75
C SER A 160 4.81 -3.74 17.87
N TYR A 161 5.61 -2.72 17.57
CA TYR A 161 6.80 -2.86 16.73
C TYR A 161 8.05 -3.10 17.58
N ASP A 162 8.90 -4.01 17.10
CA ASP A 162 10.20 -4.32 17.72
C ASP A 162 11.40 -3.84 16.89
N MET A 163 11.15 -3.30 15.68
CA MET A 163 12.16 -2.71 14.80
C MET A 163 11.56 -1.61 13.92
N ALA A 164 12.39 -0.67 13.47
CA ALA A 164 11.98 0.36 12.52
C ALA A 164 12.98 0.51 11.37
N ILE A 165 12.47 0.86 10.16
CA ILE A 165 13.29 1.15 8.98
C ILE A 165 12.79 2.44 8.35
N PHE A 166 13.60 3.51 8.43
CA PHE A 166 13.23 4.81 7.88
C PHE A 166 14.23 5.27 6.82
N GLU A 167 13.71 5.87 5.75
CA GLU A 167 14.55 6.51 4.73
C GLU A 167 14.60 8.02 4.93
N ALA A 168 15.77 8.62 4.72
CA ALA A 168 16.01 10.05 4.78
C ALA A 168 16.55 10.58 3.46
N GLY A 169 15.86 11.56 2.89
CA GLY A 169 16.23 12.28 1.67
C GLY A 169 16.30 13.76 1.93
N ILE A 170 17.27 14.41 1.32
CA ILE A 170 17.48 15.85 1.39
C ILE A 170 17.59 16.44 0.00
N SER A 171 17.12 17.66 -0.14
CA SER A 171 17.24 18.47 -1.35
C SER A 171 18.19 19.65 -1.16
N GLU A 172 18.38 20.12 0.07
CA GLU A 172 19.16 21.30 0.42
C GLU A 172 20.14 20.99 1.56
N PRO A 173 21.22 21.78 1.73
CA PRO A 173 22.07 21.74 2.91
C PRO A 173 21.29 22.01 4.21
N ASP A 174 21.82 21.55 5.34
CA ASP A 174 21.28 21.71 6.70
C ASP A 174 19.92 21.00 6.98
N GLU A 175 19.39 20.24 6.02
CA GLU A 175 18.15 19.49 6.20
C GLU A 175 18.32 18.17 6.98
N MET A 176 19.49 17.51 6.88
CA MET A 176 19.67 16.15 7.42
C MET A 176 19.70 16.09 8.94
N MET A 177 20.14 17.16 9.62
CA MET A 177 20.16 17.20 11.07
C MET A 177 18.73 17.12 11.66
N ALA A 178 17.77 17.78 11.03
CA ALA A 178 16.36 17.67 11.45
C ALA A 178 15.83 16.25 11.29
N LEU A 179 16.19 15.58 10.18
CA LEU A 179 15.82 14.17 9.95
C LEU A 179 16.50 13.23 10.94
N GLN A 180 17.77 13.50 11.29
CA GLN A 180 18.52 12.74 12.28
C GLN A 180 17.84 12.80 13.66
N ASP A 181 17.39 13.98 14.09
CA ASP A 181 16.74 14.15 15.38
C ASP A 181 15.41 13.40 15.47
N MET A 182 14.70 13.26 14.35
CA MET A 182 13.44 12.51 14.27
C MET A 182 13.66 11.00 14.17
N ILE A 183 14.60 10.53 13.35
CA ILE A 183 14.82 9.10 13.10
C ILE A 183 15.67 8.48 14.21
N ARG A 184 16.78 9.13 14.63
CA ARG A 184 17.77 8.64 15.60
C ARG A 184 18.15 7.17 15.34
N PRO A 185 18.75 6.88 14.18
CA PRO A 185 19.05 5.50 13.82
C PRO A 185 20.16 4.92 14.70
N ASN A 186 20.04 3.63 15.06
CA ASN A 186 21.12 2.83 15.65
C ASN A 186 22.03 2.27 14.55
N ILE A 187 21.43 1.89 13.41
CA ILE A 187 22.12 1.34 12.26
C ILE A 187 21.93 2.27 11.09
N GLY A 188 23.04 2.77 10.53
CA GLY A 188 23.07 3.56 9.33
C GLY A 188 23.30 2.71 8.09
N VAL A 189 22.62 3.04 6.97
CA VAL A 189 22.93 2.49 5.65
C VAL A 189 23.10 3.65 4.67
N PHE A 190 24.27 3.80 4.12
CA PHE A 190 24.55 4.74 3.04
C PHE A 190 24.62 3.99 1.72
N THR A 191 23.60 4.14 0.86
CA THR A 191 23.50 3.35 -0.38
C THR A 191 24.58 3.77 -1.38
N ASN A 192 24.49 4.98 -1.91
CA ASN A 192 25.45 5.52 -2.86
C ASN A 192 25.43 7.05 -2.90
N ILE A 193 26.39 7.63 -3.61
CA ILE A 193 26.44 9.05 -3.94
C ILE A 193 26.38 9.21 -5.45
N GLY A 194 25.46 10.01 -5.95
CA GLY A 194 25.23 10.24 -7.37
C GLY A 194 24.74 11.67 -7.62
N GLN A 195 24.41 11.99 -8.88
CA GLN A 195 24.15 13.36 -9.34
C GLN A 195 22.76 13.95 -8.97
N ALA A 196 21.88 13.22 -8.28
CA ALA A 196 20.55 13.74 -7.90
C ALA A 196 20.69 14.99 -6.98
N HIS A 197 19.95 16.07 -7.27
CA HIS A 197 19.95 17.34 -6.52
C HIS A 197 21.33 18.04 -6.43
N GLU A 198 22.18 17.95 -7.47
CA GLU A 198 23.49 18.58 -7.48
C GLU A 198 23.44 20.12 -7.46
N GLU A 199 22.36 20.72 -7.91
CA GLU A 199 22.18 22.18 -7.96
C GLU A 199 22.34 22.88 -6.61
N ASN A 200 22.04 22.18 -5.51
CA ASN A 200 22.02 22.73 -4.16
C ASN A 200 23.30 22.42 -3.38
N PHE A 201 24.26 21.68 -3.96
CA PHE A 201 25.51 21.30 -3.31
C PHE A 201 26.75 21.74 -4.13
N ILE A 202 27.74 22.22 -3.46
CA ILE A 202 28.99 22.73 -4.11
C ILE A 202 29.76 21.59 -4.80
N ASN A 203 29.73 20.39 -4.20
CA ASN A 203 30.44 19.21 -4.70
C ASN A 203 29.91 17.92 -4.05
N PRO A 204 30.24 16.74 -4.62
CA PRO A 204 29.83 15.45 -4.07
C PRO A 204 30.29 15.20 -2.64
N ALA A 205 31.44 15.71 -2.22
CA ALA A 205 31.93 15.53 -0.85
C ALA A 205 31.10 16.31 0.17
N GLN A 206 30.65 17.53 -0.14
CA GLN A 206 29.71 18.28 0.69
C GLN A 206 28.37 17.53 0.83
N LYS A 207 27.85 17.05 -0.29
CA LYS A 207 26.61 16.27 -0.30
C LYS A 207 26.71 14.97 0.50
N ALA A 208 27.86 14.26 0.39
CA ALA A 208 28.11 13.09 1.21
C ALA A 208 28.19 13.44 2.70
N GLY A 209 28.86 14.56 3.03
CA GLY A 209 28.93 15.06 4.41
C GLY A 209 27.57 15.39 4.99
N GLU A 210 26.73 16.09 4.22
CA GLU A 210 25.39 16.42 4.64
C GLU A 210 24.55 15.15 4.92
N LYS A 211 24.61 14.16 4.01
CA LYS A 211 23.90 12.89 4.20
C LYS A 211 24.42 12.08 5.39
N LEU A 212 25.72 12.11 5.67
CA LEU A 212 26.32 11.46 6.82
C LEU A 212 25.88 12.03 8.17
N ASN A 213 25.36 13.26 8.21
CA ASN A 213 24.78 13.84 9.42
C ASN A 213 23.64 12.99 10.00
N LEU A 214 22.95 12.17 9.19
CA LEU A 214 21.94 11.22 9.68
C LEU A 214 22.52 10.25 10.71
N PHE A 215 23.80 9.93 10.63
CA PHE A 215 24.45 8.87 11.41
C PHE A 215 25.31 9.38 12.57
N THR A 216 25.23 10.66 12.90
CA THR A 216 26.06 11.27 13.97
C THR A 216 25.86 10.67 15.35
N LYS A 217 24.70 10.02 15.57
CA LYS A 217 24.31 9.36 16.83
C LYS A 217 24.05 7.85 16.63
N ALA A 218 24.44 7.27 15.49
CA ALA A 218 24.29 5.84 15.25
C ALA A 218 25.38 5.04 15.96
N ASP A 219 25.13 3.74 16.16
CA ASP A 219 26.11 2.79 16.70
C ASP A 219 26.97 2.19 15.58
N SER A 220 26.35 1.96 14.40
CA SER A 220 27.01 1.33 13.26
C SER A 220 26.59 1.96 11.93
N LEU A 221 27.49 1.84 10.91
CA LEU A 221 27.27 2.36 9.56
C LEU A 221 27.68 1.34 8.51
N VAL A 222 26.74 0.95 7.64
CA VAL A 222 26.98 0.11 6.46
C VAL A 222 27.16 1.01 5.23
N TYR A 223 28.26 0.82 4.50
CA TYR A 223 28.50 1.57 3.25
C TYR A 223 29.45 0.84 2.29
N CYS A 224 29.46 1.25 1.02
CA CYS A 224 30.39 0.76 -0.01
C CYS A 224 31.70 1.55 0.01
N MET A 225 32.84 0.88 0.21
CA MET A 225 34.16 1.52 0.16
C MET A 225 34.57 1.99 -1.24
N ASP A 226 33.94 1.50 -2.29
CA ASP A 226 34.27 1.87 -3.67
C ASP A 226 33.91 3.34 -3.98
N TYR A 227 33.09 4.00 -3.15
CA TYR A 227 32.78 5.42 -3.22
C TYR A 227 33.78 6.24 -2.41
N SER A 228 34.82 6.76 -3.09
CA SER A 228 35.89 7.53 -2.49
C SER A 228 35.43 8.77 -1.73
N GLU A 229 34.34 9.42 -2.20
CA GLU A 229 33.75 10.60 -1.60
C GLU A 229 33.16 10.31 -0.22
N ILE A 230 32.45 9.20 -0.09
CA ILE A 230 31.87 8.76 1.19
C ILE A 230 33.01 8.42 2.18
N GLN A 231 33.97 7.63 1.73
CA GLN A 231 35.10 7.18 2.56
C GLN A 231 35.93 8.37 3.08
N GLN A 232 36.27 9.34 2.21
CA GLN A 232 37.03 10.51 2.59
C GLN A 232 36.29 11.36 3.63
N VAL A 233 34.98 11.53 3.49
CA VAL A 233 34.20 12.31 4.45
C VAL A 233 34.11 11.60 5.79
N ILE A 234 33.88 10.28 5.83
CA ILE A 234 33.87 9.49 7.07
C ILE A 234 35.20 9.63 7.83
N ILE A 235 36.35 9.57 7.13
CA ILE A 235 37.68 9.75 7.75
C ILE A 235 37.86 11.19 8.27
N ARG A 236 37.54 12.21 7.44
CA ARG A 236 37.74 13.62 7.82
C ARG A 236 36.83 14.09 8.96
N SER A 237 35.59 13.57 9.04
CA SER A 237 34.65 13.92 10.09
C SER A 237 34.95 13.26 11.44
N GLY A 238 35.88 12.32 11.47
CA GLY A 238 36.18 11.52 12.66
C GLY A 238 35.09 10.50 13.02
N MET A 239 34.14 10.24 12.14
CA MET A 239 33.08 9.24 12.37
C MET A 239 33.66 7.84 12.47
N ALA A 240 34.76 7.56 11.76
CA ALA A 240 35.44 6.27 11.82
C ALA A 240 35.89 5.85 13.25
N SER A 241 36.12 6.80 14.15
CA SER A 241 36.50 6.53 15.54
C SER A 241 35.30 6.41 16.49
N LYS A 242 34.08 6.76 16.04
CA LYS A 242 32.85 6.80 16.86
C LYS A 242 31.85 5.71 16.51
N LEU A 243 31.87 5.25 15.25
CA LEU A 243 30.91 4.28 14.72
C LEU A 243 31.59 2.94 14.45
N LYS A 244 30.89 1.86 14.67
CA LYS A 244 31.27 0.55 14.12
C LYS A 244 30.97 0.59 12.62
N LEU A 245 32.02 0.68 11.81
CA LEU A 245 31.88 0.62 10.37
C LEU A 245 31.69 -0.83 9.93
N PHE A 246 30.75 -1.11 9.05
CA PHE A 246 30.61 -2.35 8.30
C PHE A 246 30.70 -2.01 6.81
N THR A 247 31.81 -2.38 6.23
CA THR A 247 32.17 -2.00 4.86
C THR A 247 31.97 -3.15 3.89
N TRP A 248 31.59 -2.83 2.67
CA TRP A 248 31.67 -3.80 1.60
C TRP A 248 32.35 -3.19 0.36
N SER A 249 32.96 -4.07 -0.48
CA SER A 249 33.67 -3.62 -1.67
C SER A 249 33.72 -4.69 -2.75
N ARG A 250 33.78 -4.24 -4.01
CA ARG A 250 34.14 -5.07 -5.17
C ARG A 250 35.61 -4.91 -5.57
N LYS A 251 36.32 -3.94 -4.97
CA LYS A 251 37.68 -3.55 -5.36
C LYS A 251 38.72 -3.77 -4.26
N PHE A 252 38.30 -3.59 -3.02
CA PHE A 252 39.22 -3.57 -1.89
C PHE A 252 39.02 -4.79 -1.01
N ALA A 253 40.11 -5.55 -0.81
CA ALA A 253 40.09 -6.78 0.01
C ALA A 253 40.05 -6.52 1.52
N GLU A 254 40.28 -5.27 1.94
CA GLU A 254 40.23 -4.83 3.34
C GLU A 254 38.80 -4.59 3.85
N ALA A 255 37.79 -4.63 2.97
CA ALA A 255 36.40 -4.49 3.35
C ALA A 255 35.95 -5.70 4.19
N ASP A 256 35.05 -5.46 5.15
CA ASP A 256 34.45 -6.52 5.97
C ASP A 256 33.77 -7.59 5.12
N LEU A 257 33.04 -7.18 4.07
CA LEU A 257 32.40 -8.03 3.08
C LEU A 257 33.02 -7.76 1.70
N THR A 258 33.82 -8.67 1.20
CA THR A 258 34.46 -8.54 -0.12
C THR A 258 33.66 -9.31 -1.16
N ILE A 259 33.23 -8.64 -2.23
CA ILE A 259 32.53 -9.24 -3.36
C ILE A 259 33.57 -9.75 -4.37
N THR A 260 33.69 -11.06 -4.49
CA THR A 260 34.71 -11.71 -5.31
C THR A 260 34.28 -11.85 -6.76
N SER A 261 32.99 -12.10 -7.02
CA SER A 261 32.45 -12.12 -8.37
C SER A 261 30.93 -11.89 -8.38
N VAL A 262 30.43 -11.40 -9.51
CA VAL A 262 28.99 -11.32 -9.81
C VAL A 262 28.78 -11.94 -11.18
N VAL A 263 28.01 -13.04 -11.23
CA VAL A 263 27.67 -13.74 -12.48
C VAL A 263 26.18 -13.55 -12.76
N LYS A 264 25.87 -12.99 -13.91
CA LYS A 264 24.50 -12.74 -14.35
C LYS A 264 24.02 -13.82 -15.30
N ASN A 265 22.86 -14.39 -15.03
CA ASN A 265 22.15 -15.32 -15.90
C ASN A 265 20.93 -14.61 -16.53
N GLU A 266 20.08 -15.34 -17.24
CA GLU A 266 18.91 -14.72 -17.91
C GLU A 266 17.91 -14.04 -16.93
N LYS A 267 17.77 -14.55 -15.71
CA LYS A 267 16.76 -14.09 -14.74
C LYS A 267 17.32 -13.81 -13.34
N THR A 268 18.57 -14.19 -13.08
CA THR A 268 19.14 -14.12 -11.73
C THR A 268 20.58 -13.61 -11.80
N SER A 269 21.04 -13.01 -10.71
CA SER A 269 22.46 -12.73 -10.47
C SER A 269 22.97 -13.55 -9.30
N THR A 270 24.11 -14.19 -9.48
CA THR A 270 24.84 -14.91 -8.43
C THR A 270 25.97 -14.04 -7.92
N ILE A 271 25.96 -13.70 -6.64
CA ILE A 271 26.94 -12.88 -5.95
C ILE A 271 27.81 -13.81 -5.11
N GLN A 272 29.11 -13.88 -5.39
CA GLN A 272 30.08 -14.53 -4.54
C GLN A 272 30.76 -13.51 -3.64
N ALA A 273 30.81 -13.79 -2.35
CA ALA A 273 31.36 -12.89 -1.36
C ALA A 273 32.23 -13.61 -0.35
N ALA A 274 33.17 -12.91 0.27
CA ALA A 274 33.97 -13.42 1.38
C ALA A 274 33.71 -12.53 2.61
N TYR A 275 33.43 -13.17 3.74
CA TYR A 275 33.21 -12.52 5.03
C TYR A 275 33.88 -13.33 6.14
N GLN A 276 34.71 -12.71 6.96
CA GLN A 276 35.47 -13.35 8.05
C GLN A 276 36.29 -14.59 7.62
N GLY A 277 36.76 -14.59 6.37
CA GLY A 277 37.54 -15.69 5.79
C GLY A 277 36.69 -16.83 5.19
N GLU A 278 35.39 -16.80 5.31
CA GLU A 278 34.49 -17.77 4.70
C GLU A 278 33.94 -17.26 3.36
N SER A 279 33.80 -18.16 2.38
CA SER A 279 33.23 -17.87 1.08
C SER A 279 31.72 -18.15 1.10
N MET A 280 30.93 -17.19 0.63
CA MET A 280 29.48 -17.24 0.62
C MET A 280 28.94 -17.01 -0.79
N THR A 281 27.82 -17.64 -1.11
CA THR A 281 27.16 -17.48 -2.40
C THR A 281 25.71 -17.07 -2.18
N TYR A 282 25.30 -15.98 -2.80
CA TYR A 282 23.95 -15.44 -2.76
C TYR A 282 23.37 -15.35 -4.17
N VAL A 283 22.08 -15.64 -4.32
CA VAL A 283 21.36 -15.50 -5.59
C VAL A 283 20.20 -14.55 -5.42
N ILE A 284 20.06 -13.61 -6.35
CA ILE A 284 18.93 -12.67 -6.39
C ILE A 284 18.14 -12.79 -7.71
N PRO A 285 16.81 -12.59 -7.72
CA PRO A 285 15.99 -12.70 -8.93
C PRO A 285 16.02 -11.39 -9.75
N PHE A 286 17.19 -10.75 -9.85
CA PHE A 286 17.43 -9.52 -10.59
C PHE A 286 18.78 -9.58 -11.28
N ILE A 287 18.91 -8.84 -12.42
CA ILE A 287 20.11 -8.93 -13.26
C ILE A 287 20.81 -7.56 -13.48
N ASP A 288 20.22 -6.47 -13.05
CA ASP A 288 20.79 -5.14 -13.18
C ASP A 288 21.79 -4.82 -12.06
N ASP A 289 22.75 -3.95 -12.33
CA ASP A 289 23.83 -3.61 -11.40
C ASP A 289 23.35 -2.86 -10.17
N ALA A 290 22.29 -2.06 -10.31
CA ALA A 290 21.72 -1.32 -9.19
C ALA A 290 21.03 -2.28 -8.19
N SER A 291 20.30 -3.28 -8.70
CA SER A 291 19.72 -4.34 -7.88
C SER A 291 20.80 -5.18 -7.17
N VAL A 292 21.89 -5.51 -7.86
CA VAL A 292 23.01 -6.20 -7.24
C VAL A 292 23.63 -5.37 -6.10
N GLU A 293 23.85 -4.06 -6.33
CA GLU A 293 24.39 -3.15 -5.30
C GLU A 293 23.44 -3.03 -4.10
N ASN A 294 22.15 -2.84 -4.35
CA ASN A 294 21.13 -2.77 -3.29
C ASN A 294 21.05 -4.08 -2.47
N ALA A 295 21.16 -5.24 -3.13
CA ALA A 295 21.18 -6.54 -2.46
C ALA A 295 22.44 -6.71 -1.57
N ILE A 296 23.60 -6.22 -2.01
CA ILE A 296 24.83 -6.28 -1.20
C ILE A 296 24.67 -5.45 0.08
N HIS A 297 24.02 -4.28 0.03
CA HIS A 297 23.68 -3.54 1.24
C HIS A 297 22.77 -4.34 2.18
N CYS A 298 21.79 -5.07 1.63
CA CYS A 298 20.91 -5.93 2.43
C CYS A 298 21.68 -7.11 3.05
N ILE A 299 22.61 -7.75 2.30
CA ILE A 299 23.51 -8.78 2.82
C ILE A 299 24.34 -8.23 3.99
N ALA A 300 24.95 -7.06 3.80
CA ALA A 300 25.80 -6.43 4.81
C ALA A 300 25.03 -6.12 6.09
N VAL A 301 23.80 -5.62 5.98
CA VAL A 301 22.91 -5.40 7.15
C VAL A 301 22.54 -6.72 7.81
N GLY A 302 22.19 -7.75 7.03
CA GLY A 302 21.87 -9.09 7.58
C GLY A 302 23.04 -9.68 8.37
N LEU A 303 24.26 -9.58 7.83
CA LEU A 303 25.48 -10.03 8.52
C LEU A 303 25.80 -9.18 9.77
N LEU A 304 25.60 -7.86 9.71
CA LEU A 304 25.74 -6.98 10.87
C LEU A 304 24.78 -7.36 12.00
N LEU A 305 23.56 -7.76 11.66
CA LEU A 305 22.52 -8.26 12.57
C LEU A 305 22.72 -9.72 12.98
N GLN A 306 23.86 -10.33 12.57
CA GLN A 306 24.22 -11.71 12.90
C GLN A 306 23.23 -12.77 12.36
N MET A 307 22.54 -12.46 11.27
CA MET A 307 21.73 -13.47 10.58
C MET A 307 22.63 -14.56 9.98
N ARG A 308 22.16 -15.80 10.02
CA ARG A 308 22.88 -16.93 9.39
C ARG A 308 22.94 -16.74 7.86
N PRO A 309 24.10 -16.95 7.22
CA PRO A 309 24.27 -16.77 5.78
C PRO A 309 23.25 -17.52 4.92
N GLU A 310 22.84 -18.72 5.35
CA GLU A 310 21.86 -19.55 4.64
C GLU A 310 20.47 -18.91 4.66
N VAL A 311 20.08 -18.29 5.79
CA VAL A 311 18.80 -17.56 5.92
C VAL A 311 18.82 -16.31 5.05
N ILE A 312 19.95 -15.60 5.00
CA ILE A 312 20.11 -14.44 4.10
C ILE A 312 19.96 -14.91 2.64
N ALA A 313 20.60 -16.02 2.25
CA ALA A 313 20.54 -16.55 0.89
C ALA A 313 19.11 -16.96 0.49
N GLU A 314 18.38 -17.65 1.38
CA GLU A 314 16.97 -18.03 1.16
C GLU A 314 16.10 -16.80 0.94
N ARG A 315 16.22 -15.77 1.81
CA ARG A 315 15.37 -14.57 1.76
C ARG A 315 15.70 -13.66 0.58
N LEU A 316 16.96 -13.57 0.17
CA LEU A 316 17.36 -12.83 -1.02
C LEU A 316 16.75 -13.42 -2.30
N MET A 317 16.66 -14.73 -2.40
CA MET A 317 16.06 -15.39 -3.56
C MET A 317 14.54 -15.18 -3.65
N ALA A 318 13.90 -14.87 -2.52
CA ALA A 318 12.46 -14.57 -2.43
C ALA A 318 12.14 -13.08 -2.64
N LEU A 319 13.11 -12.20 -2.87
CA LEU A 319 12.90 -10.78 -3.07
C LEU A 319 12.01 -10.51 -4.28
N THR A 320 11.12 -9.53 -4.14
CA THR A 320 10.23 -9.09 -5.21
C THR A 320 10.57 -7.69 -5.71
N SER A 321 10.19 -7.39 -6.96
CA SER A 321 10.31 -6.05 -7.52
C SER A 321 9.38 -5.08 -6.79
N ILE A 322 9.78 -3.80 -6.75
CA ILE A 322 9.01 -2.74 -6.10
C ILE A 322 8.27 -1.95 -7.18
N ALA A 323 6.97 -1.79 -7.02
CA ALA A 323 6.12 -1.10 -7.97
C ALA A 323 6.63 0.31 -8.33
N MET A 324 6.47 0.72 -9.60
CA MET A 324 6.90 2.00 -10.17
C MET A 324 8.44 2.25 -10.21
N ARG A 325 9.25 1.20 -9.98
CA ARG A 325 10.72 1.29 -10.09
C ARG A 325 11.24 0.11 -10.90
N LEU A 326 11.56 0.37 -12.18
CA LEU A 326 12.03 -0.63 -13.15
C LEU A 326 11.07 -1.84 -13.27
N GLU A 327 9.76 -1.58 -13.11
CA GLU A 327 8.72 -2.60 -13.23
C GLU A 327 8.50 -2.96 -14.70
N ILE A 328 8.64 -4.23 -15.05
CA ILE A 328 8.48 -4.73 -16.43
C ILE A 328 7.07 -5.30 -16.60
N LYS A 329 6.35 -4.83 -17.61
CA LYS A 329 4.98 -5.25 -17.97
C LYS A 329 4.85 -5.54 -19.45
N ALA A 330 3.90 -6.42 -19.80
CA ALA A 330 3.47 -6.57 -21.19
C ALA A 330 2.70 -5.31 -21.64
N GLY A 331 3.02 -4.82 -22.84
CA GLY A 331 2.39 -3.66 -23.45
C GLY A 331 1.57 -4.03 -24.68
N MET A 332 0.76 -3.07 -25.14
CA MET A 332 -0.03 -3.20 -26.37
C MET A 332 0.83 -3.61 -27.57
N ASN A 333 0.23 -4.27 -28.57
CA ASN A 333 0.87 -4.63 -29.83
C ASN A 333 2.23 -5.36 -29.67
N ASN A 334 2.28 -6.30 -28.72
CA ASN A 334 3.49 -7.07 -28.41
C ASN A 334 4.68 -6.18 -28.01
N CYS A 335 4.44 -5.12 -27.22
CA CYS A 335 5.49 -4.30 -26.62
C CYS A 335 5.85 -4.79 -25.22
N THR A 336 7.06 -4.48 -24.76
CA THR A 336 7.46 -4.61 -23.35
C THR A 336 7.61 -3.22 -22.75
N ILE A 337 6.93 -2.94 -21.63
CA ILE A 337 6.97 -1.65 -20.95
C ILE A 337 7.84 -1.77 -19.70
N ILE A 338 8.75 -0.82 -19.52
CA ILE A 338 9.55 -0.65 -18.30
C ILE A 338 9.10 0.64 -17.64
N ASN A 339 8.44 0.51 -16.49
CA ASN A 339 7.96 1.63 -15.70
C ASN A 339 9.03 2.10 -14.71
N ASP A 340 9.57 3.31 -14.91
CA ASP A 340 10.51 3.96 -13.98
C ASP A 340 10.28 5.48 -13.93
N TYR A 341 9.09 5.89 -13.48
CA TYR A 341 8.66 7.30 -13.52
C TYR A 341 8.47 7.94 -12.13
N TYR A 342 9.25 7.51 -11.16
CA TYR A 342 9.24 8.14 -9.83
C TYR A 342 10.30 9.22 -9.69
N ASN A 343 11.48 9.00 -10.24
CA ASN A 343 12.63 9.92 -10.18
C ASN A 343 13.28 10.04 -11.56
N SER A 344 13.67 11.25 -11.95
CA SER A 344 14.29 11.51 -13.25
C SER A 344 15.58 12.32 -13.08
N ASP A 345 16.70 11.61 -13.04
CA ASP A 345 18.06 12.13 -13.11
C ASP A 345 18.91 11.29 -14.09
N ILE A 346 20.07 11.80 -14.51
CA ILE A 346 20.92 11.16 -15.55
C ILE A 346 21.38 9.76 -15.11
N ASN A 347 21.75 9.57 -13.84
CA ASN A 347 22.22 8.28 -13.34
C ASN A 347 21.10 7.27 -13.31
N SER A 348 19.92 7.64 -12.79
CA SER A 348 18.77 6.77 -12.81
C SER A 348 18.25 6.46 -14.22
N LEU A 349 18.40 7.43 -15.16
CA LEU A 349 18.14 7.19 -16.58
C LEU A 349 19.14 6.17 -17.16
N SER A 350 20.43 6.31 -16.87
CA SER A 350 21.45 5.35 -17.32
C SER A 350 21.16 3.92 -16.84
N ILE A 351 20.78 3.76 -15.56
CA ILE A 351 20.39 2.47 -14.98
C ILE A 351 19.18 1.89 -15.71
N ALA A 352 18.13 2.70 -15.92
CA ALA A 352 16.93 2.26 -16.61
C ALA A 352 17.19 1.84 -18.08
N LEU A 353 18.09 2.54 -18.75
CA LEU A 353 18.54 2.19 -20.09
C LEU A 353 19.33 0.87 -20.12
N ASP A 354 20.14 0.59 -19.09
CA ASP A 354 20.83 -0.70 -18.98
C ASP A 354 19.85 -1.86 -18.78
N VAL A 355 18.82 -1.67 -17.96
CA VAL A 355 17.73 -2.65 -17.82
C VAL A 355 17.00 -2.85 -19.15
N MET A 356 16.72 -1.76 -19.89
CA MET A 356 16.08 -1.86 -21.21
C MET A 356 16.96 -2.63 -22.23
N ARG A 357 18.27 -2.43 -22.22
CA ARG A 357 19.22 -3.19 -23.09
C ARG A 357 19.26 -4.67 -22.79
N GLN A 358 19.00 -5.06 -21.53
CA GLN A 358 18.96 -6.47 -21.12
C GLN A 358 17.68 -7.17 -21.54
N GLN A 359 16.65 -6.43 -22.01
CA GLN A 359 15.44 -7.00 -22.58
C GLN A 359 15.71 -7.36 -24.05
N HIS A 360 15.92 -8.63 -24.33
CA HIS A 360 16.23 -9.13 -25.67
C HIS A 360 14.99 -9.54 -26.49
N GLN A 361 13.78 -9.32 -25.93
CA GLN A 361 12.52 -9.71 -26.59
C GLN A 361 12.24 -8.90 -27.86
N HIS A 362 12.69 -7.64 -27.90
CA HIS A 362 12.49 -6.73 -29.01
C HIS A 362 13.79 -6.03 -29.39
N GLN A 363 14.02 -5.83 -30.71
CA GLN A 363 15.20 -5.13 -31.21
C GLN A 363 15.07 -3.61 -31.07
N ARG A 364 13.85 -3.07 -31.23
CA ARG A 364 13.60 -1.63 -31.21
C ARG A 364 13.35 -1.13 -29.77
N ARG A 365 14.03 -0.03 -29.42
CA ARG A 365 14.02 0.59 -28.10
C ARG A 365 13.48 2.00 -28.16
N VAL A 366 12.44 2.26 -27.36
CA VAL A 366 11.76 3.55 -27.28
C VAL A 366 11.91 4.10 -25.87
N VAL A 367 12.22 5.36 -25.76
CA VAL A 367 12.25 6.06 -24.46
C VAL A 367 11.22 7.18 -24.46
N ILE A 368 10.32 7.16 -23.49
CA ILE A 368 9.44 8.29 -23.17
C ILE A 368 10.03 8.96 -21.95
N LEU A 369 10.52 10.20 -22.10
CA LEU A 369 11.31 10.91 -21.11
C LEU A 369 10.68 12.25 -20.77
N SER A 370 10.45 12.52 -19.45
CA SER A 370 10.04 13.85 -19.00
C SER A 370 11.24 14.81 -18.92
N ASP A 371 10.98 16.09 -18.67
CA ASP A 371 12.03 16.99 -18.22
C ASP A 371 12.78 16.43 -17.01
N ILE A 372 14.09 16.61 -16.99
CA ILE A 372 14.91 16.34 -15.81
C ILE A 372 14.95 17.61 -14.97
N LEU A 373 14.28 17.54 -13.84
CA LEU A 373 14.12 18.65 -12.91
C LEU A 373 15.29 18.69 -11.91
N GLN A 374 15.62 19.87 -11.40
CA GLN A 374 16.60 20.08 -10.31
C GLN A 374 17.99 19.48 -10.57
N SER A 375 18.47 19.54 -11.82
CA SER A 375 19.80 19.05 -12.16
C SER A 375 20.94 20.02 -11.79
N GLY A 376 20.64 21.31 -11.55
CA GLY A 376 21.64 22.38 -11.33
C GLY A 376 22.54 22.69 -12.52
N ARG A 377 22.27 22.08 -13.66
CA ARG A 377 23.09 22.16 -14.85
C ARG A 377 22.47 23.07 -15.88
N ASN A 378 23.34 23.66 -16.75
CA ASN A 378 22.84 24.34 -17.92
C ASN A 378 22.03 23.40 -18.80
N GLU A 379 20.87 23.84 -19.25
CA GLU A 379 19.92 23.02 -20.03
C GLU A 379 20.54 22.45 -21.32
N ILE A 380 21.38 23.24 -21.99
CA ILE A 380 22.07 22.82 -23.22
C ILE A 380 23.04 21.67 -22.95
N ASP A 381 23.85 21.78 -21.88
CA ASP A 381 24.84 20.77 -21.51
C ASP A 381 24.14 19.48 -21.01
N LEU A 382 23.09 19.62 -20.21
CA LEU A 382 22.25 18.52 -19.70
C LEU A 382 21.70 17.68 -20.84
N TYR A 383 20.98 18.30 -21.77
CA TYR A 383 20.33 17.55 -22.86
C TYR A 383 21.33 17.11 -23.95
N THR A 384 22.51 17.72 -24.04
CA THR A 384 23.59 17.21 -24.89
C THR A 384 24.12 15.87 -24.32
N GLU A 385 24.33 15.79 -23.02
CA GLU A 385 24.75 14.53 -22.36
C GLU A 385 23.69 13.46 -22.46
N ILE A 386 22.41 13.81 -22.24
CA ILE A 386 21.29 12.87 -22.38
C ILE A 386 21.22 12.34 -23.82
N ALA A 387 21.35 13.19 -24.82
CA ALA A 387 21.36 12.77 -26.23
C ALA A 387 22.50 11.77 -26.52
N GLN A 388 23.69 12.04 -25.97
CA GLN A 388 24.85 11.16 -26.13
C GLN A 388 24.61 9.83 -25.36
N LEU A 389 24.02 9.88 -24.17
CA LEU A 389 23.68 8.70 -23.37
C LEU A 389 22.67 7.81 -24.13
N LEU A 390 21.56 8.38 -24.64
CA LEU A 390 20.56 7.64 -25.41
C LEU A 390 21.16 6.99 -26.65
N LYS A 391 22.03 7.71 -27.36
CA LYS A 391 22.77 7.20 -28.53
C LYS A 391 23.69 6.02 -28.17
N ASN A 392 24.47 6.16 -27.08
CA ASN A 392 25.38 5.10 -26.59
C ASN A 392 24.65 3.86 -26.10
N LYS A 393 23.37 3.97 -25.76
CA LYS A 393 22.51 2.88 -25.27
C LYS A 393 21.59 2.33 -26.37
N ASP A 394 21.83 2.69 -27.65
CA ASP A 394 21.12 2.21 -28.83
C ASP A 394 19.59 2.46 -28.76
N VAL A 395 19.19 3.66 -28.36
CA VAL A 395 17.78 4.09 -28.38
C VAL A 395 17.38 4.51 -29.78
N ASP A 396 16.33 3.88 -30.33
CA ASP A 396 15.85 4.12 -31.69
C ASP A 396 14.87 5.28 -31.78
N MET A 397 14.05 5.49 -30.73
CA MET A 397 13.04 6.55 -30.73
C MET A 397 12.97 7.21 -29.35
N LEU A 398 12.93 8.55 -29.34
CA LEU A 398 12.70 9.37 -28.16
C LEU A 398 11.35 10.08 -28.24
N ILE A 399 10.56 10.01 -27.18
CA ILE A 399 9.40 10.87 -26.96
C ILE A 399 9.70 11.74 -25.75
N GLY A 400 9.92 13.03 -25.97
CA GLY A 400 10.19 14.02 -24.93
C GLY A 400 8.89 14.68 -24.46
N ILE A 401 8.66 14.73 -23.16
CA ILE A 401 7.48 15.36 -22.56
C ILE A 401 7.93 16.43 -21.57
N GLY A 402 7.64 17.67 -21.89
CA GLY A 402 8.02 18.84 -21.12
C GLY A 402 8.58 19.97 -21.99
N GLU A 403 8.60 21.18 -21.45
CA GLU A 403 9.09 22.36 -22.18
C GLU A 403 10.61 22.37 -22.32
N GLY A 404 11.37 21.92 -21.32
CA GLY A 404 12.82 21.91 -21.30
C GLY A 404 13.37 20.99 -22.37
N ILE A 405 12.96 19.71 -22.39
CA ILE A 405 13.40 18.75 -23.39
C ILE A 405 12.95 19.14 -24.81
N SER A 406 11.77 19.75 -24.93
CA SER A 406 11.23 20.21 -26.22
C SER A 406 12.06 21.33 -26.82
N ARG A 407 12.54 22.30 -26.00
CA ARG A 407 13.44 23.38 -26.45
C ARG A 407 14.75 22.85 -26.99
N GLN A 408 15.21 21.71 -26.52
CA GLN A 408 16.51 21.10 -26.90
C GLN A 408 16.33 19.94 -27.89
N SER A 409 15.18 19.86 -28.57
CA SER A 409 14.85 18.81 -29.54
C SER A 409 15.87 18.58 -30.66
N ASN A 410 16.63 19.61 -31.02
CA ASN A 410 17.68 19.55 -32.04
C ASN A 410 18.93 18.77 -31.64
N LYS A 411 19.09 18.43 -30.33
CA LYS A 411 20.24 17.67 -29.83
C LYS A 411 20.14 16.16 -30.11
N PHE A 412 18.94 15.68 -30.37
CA PHE A 412 18.66 14.25 -30.51
C PHE A 412 18.66 13.85 -32.00
N ASP A 413 19.53 12.92 -32.40
CA ASP A 413 19.69 12.43 -33.77
C ASP A 413 18.85 11.20 -34.13
N MET A 414 18.04 10.65 -33.19
CA MET A 414 17.16 9.51 -33.44
C MET A 414 15.76 9.96 -33.88
N GLU A 415 14.87 8.99 -34.21
CA GLU A 415 13.44 9.29 -34.37
C GLU A 415 12.90 9.93 -33.09
N ARG A 416 12.20 11.08 -33.23
CA ARG A 416 11.84 11.87 -32.03
C ARG A 416 10.52 12.60 -32.19
N TYR A 417 9.81 12.69 -31.04
CA TYR A 417 8.57 13.44 -30.88
C TYR A 417 8.63 14.24 -29.59
N PHE A 418 8.03 15.43 -29.57
CA PHE A 418 8.05 16.28 -28.37
C PHE A 418 6.66 16.83 -28.10
N PHE A 419 6.27 16.82 -26.81
CA PHE A 419 4.98 17.29 -26.34
C PHE A 419 5.18 18.15 -25.08
N PRO A 420 4.41 19.25 -24.90
CA PRO A 420 4.55 20.10 -23.72
C PRO A 420 4.11 19.40 -22.42
N ASN A 421 3.16 18.47 -22.49
CA ASN A 421 2.62 17.74 -21.34
C ASN A 421 2.07 16.36 -21.77
N VAL A 422 1.69 15.55 -20.75
CA VAL A 422 1.15 14.20 -20.96
C VAL A 422 -0.19 14.21 -21.69
N GLY A 423 -1.08 15.17 -21.38
CA GLY A 423 -2.38 15.29 -22.05
C GLY A 423 -2.23 15.49 -23.57
N ASP A 424 -1.34 16.36 -24.00
CA ASP A 424 -1.05 16.58 -25.43
C ASP A 424 -0.45 15.34 -26.11
N PHE A 425 0.41 14.61 -25.39
CA PHE A 425 0.94 13.33 -25.88
C PHE A 425 -0.17 12.31 -26.11
N LEU A 426 -1.02 12.10 -25.10
CA LEU A 426 -2.12 11.14 -25.16
C LEU A 426 -3.13 11.49 -26.27
N ALA A 427 -3.39 12.77 -26.52
CA ALA A 427 -4.34 13.24 -27.51
C ALA A 427 -3.80 13.15 -28.97
N HIS A 428 -2.50 13.32 -29.18
CA HIS A 428 -1.97 13.56 -30.54
C HIS A 428 -0.96 12.51 -31.00
N PHE A 429 -0.37 11.69 -30.13
CA PHE A 429 0.59 10.67 -30.56
C PHE A 429 -0.13 9.43 -31.11
N PRO A 430 0.23 8.96 -32.33
CA PRO A 430 -0.39 7.77 -32.88
C PRO A 430 0.14 6.49 -32.23
N PHE A 431 -0.59 5.94 -31.28
CA PHE A 431 -0.21 4.73 -30.52
C PHE A 431 0.02 3.49 -31.40
N SER A 432 -0.50 3.47 -32.65
CA SER A 432 -0.22 2.43 -33.63
C SER A 432 1.27 2.32 -33.99
N LYS A 433 2.09 3.34 -33.69
CA LYS A 433 3.56 3.29 -33.84
C LYS A 433 4.24 2.39 -32.81
N PHE A 434 3.57 2.07 -31.70
CA PHE A 434 4.07 1.13 -30.73
C PHE A 434 3.72 -0.29 -31.16
N SER A 435 4.69 -1.04 -31.64
CA SER A 435 4.56 -2.44 -32.05
C SER A 435 5.91 -3.15 -32.03
N ASN A 436 5.97 -4.29 -31.37
CA ASN A 436 7.16 -5.14 -31.27
C ASN A 436 8.41 -4.38 -30.78
N GLN A 437 8.29 -3.63 -29.67
CA GLN A 437 9.39 -2.80 -29.15
C GLN A 437 9.40 -2.76 -27.62
N THR A 438 10.58 -2.46 -27.06
CA THR A 438 10.71 -2.21 -25.61
C THR A 438 10.58 -0.70 -25.37
N ILE A 439 9.67 -0.31 -24.49
CA ILE A 439 9.34 1.08 -24.17
C ILE A 439 9.75 1.36 -22.71
N LEU A 440 10.67 2.28 -22.51
CA LEU A 440 11.00 2.80 -21.18
C LEU A 440 10.20 4.06 -20.89
N LEU A 441 9.42 4.04 -19.83
CA LEU A 441 8.78 5.24 -19.26
C LEU A 441 9.66 5.81 -18.16
N LYS A 442 10.30 6.94 -18.40
CA LYS A 442 11.19 7.61 -17.46
C LYS A 442 10.75 9.04 -17.23
N GLY A 443 10.16 9.32 -16.09
CA GLY A 443 9.60 10.63 -15.78
C GLY A 443 9.80 11.07 -14.34
N ALA A 444 9.79 12.39 -14.13
CA ALA A 444 9.64 12.94 -12.79
C ALA A 444 8.17 12.85 -12.36
N ARG A 445 7.92 12.66 -11.05
CA ARG A 445 6.57 12.48 -10.49
C ARG A 445 5.58 13.57 -10.88
N ALA A 446 6.06 14.80 -11.07
CA ALA A 446 5.23 15.93 -11.47
C ALA A 446 4.59 15.80 -12.87
N PHE A 447 5.03 14.83 -13.68
CA PHE A 447 4.51 14.60 -15.03
C PHE A 447 3.46 13.49 -15.10
N GLU A 448 3.18 12.79 -14.02
CA GLU A 448 2.08 11.79 -13.93
C GLU A 448 2.13 10.72 -15.04
N PHE A 449 3.30 10.15 -15.28
CA PHE A 449 3.52 9.13 -16.33
C PHE A 449 2.73 7.84 -16.12
N GLU A 450 2.09 7.68 -14.99
CA GLU A 450 1.11 6.63 -14.69
C GLU A 450 0.02 6.55 -15.76
N GLN A 451 -0.45 7.72 -16.25
CA GLN A 451 -1.47 7.80 -17.31
C GLN A 451 -0.97 7.18 -18.61
N ILE A 452 0.29 7.43 -18.96
CA ILE A 452 0.93 6.82 -20.15
C ILE A 452 1.08 5.31 -19.94
N GLY A 453 1.56 4.91 -18.76
CA GLY A 453 1.74 3.49 -18.43
C GLY A 453 0.44 2.69 -18.52
N MET A 454 -0.68 3.26 -18.06
CA MET A 454 -2.00 2.63 -18.18
C MET A 454 -2.45 2.49 -19.64
N GLU A 455 -2.21 3.50 -20.48
CA GLU A 455 -2.64 3.46 -21.89
C GLU A 455 -1.79 2.50 -22.75
N LEU A 456 -0.51 2.35 -22.43
CA LEU A 456 0.41 1.46 -23.13
C LEU A 456 0.30 -0.02 -22.71
N GLN A 457 -0.27 -0.33 -21.55
CA GLN A 457 -0.39 -1.72 -21.11
C GLN A 457 -1.27 -2.53 -22.06
N GLU A 458 -0.89 -3.79 -22.26
CA GLU A 458 -1.70 -4.72 -23.04
C GLU A 458 -3.09 -4.85 -22.41
N LYS A 459 -4.11 -4.37 -23.12
CA LYS A 459 -5.50 -4.57 -22.77
C LYS A 459 -5.88 -5.96 -23.28
N ALA A 460 -5.52 -7.00 -22.55
CA ALA A 460 -5.80 -8.38 -22.92
C ALA A 460 -7.31 -8.69 -22.91
N HIS A 461 -8.10 -7.87 -22.20
CA HIS A 461 -9.56 -7.88 -22.17
C HIS A 461 -10.10 -6.46 -22.22
N GLU A 462 -11.09 -6.24 -23.07
CA GLU A 462 -11.83 -4.97 -23.17
C GLU A 462 -12.81 -4.80 -22.01
N THR A 463 -13.13 -5.89 -21.29
CA THR A 463 -13.91 -5.84 -20.04
C THR A 463 -12.98 -5.53 -18.89
N VAL A 464 -13.28 -4.47 -18.14
CA VAL A 464 -12.48 -3.99 -17.00
C VAL A 464 -13.35 -3.79 -15.77
N LEU A 465 -12.80 -4.16 -14.60
CA LEU A 465 -13.32 -3.78 -13.29
C LEU A 465 -12.44 -2.67 -12.75
N GLU A 466 -12.97 -1.46 -12.71
CA GLU A 466 -12.30 -0.31 -12.12
C GLU A 466 -12.54 -0.28 -10.62
N ILE A 467 -11.50 -0.06 -9.83
CA ILE A 467 -11.56 0.02 -8.37
C ILE A 467 -11.04 1.39 -7.90
N ASN A 468 -11.92 2.17 -7.28
CA ASN A 468 -11.60 3.50 -6.76
C ASN A 468 -11.20 3.42 -5.29
N PHE A 469 -9.92 3.58 -4.98
CA PHE A 469 -9.43 3.54 -3.61
C PHE A 469 -9.77 4.77 -2.79
N ASN A 470 -10.03 5.93 -3.41
CA ASN A 470 -10.52 7.10 -2.66
C ASN A 470 -11.91 6.83 -2.09
N HIS A 471 -12.80 6.24 -2.89
CA HIS A 471 -14.12 5.84 -2.42
C HIS A 471 -14.04 4.79 -1.31
N LEU A 472 -13.15 3.80 -1.45
CA LEU A 472 -12.91 2.79 -0.41
C LEU A 472 -12.46 3.43 0.90
N VAL A 473 -11.52 4.39 0.85
CA VAL A 473 -11.03 5.12 2.03
C VAL A 473 -12.13 6.01 2.63
N ASN A 474 -12.92 6.70 1.80
CA ASN A 474 -14.06 7.49 2.28
C ASN A 474 -15.09 6.62 3.02
N ASN A 475 -15.40 5.44 2.49
CA ASN A 475 -16.28 4.48 3.14
C ASN A 475 -15.68 3.95 4.46
N LEU A 476 -14.38 3.63 4.46
CA LEU A 476 -13.66 3.25 5.68
C LEU A 476 -13.80 4.32 6.77
N ASN A 477 -13.60 5.59 6.40
CA ASN A 477 -13.70 6.72 7.32
C ASN A 477 -15.14 6.97 7.79
N HIS A 478 -16.14 6.75 6.91
CA HIS A 478 -17.54 6.81 7.30
C HIS A 478 -17.85 5.81 8.43
N PHE A 479 -17.40 4.57 8.34
CA PHE A 479 -17.62 3.60 9.42
C PHE A 479 -16.75 3.87 10.65
N ARG A 480 -15.52 4.38 10.48
CA ARG A 480 -14.70 4.82 11.61
C ARG A 480 -15.36 5.92 12.43
N SER A 481 -16.02 6.86 11.80
CA SER A 481 -16.73 7.93 12.51
C SER A 481 -17.89 7.45 13.38
N LYS A 482 -18.41 6.23 13.13
CA LYS A 482 -19.51 5.62 13.89
C LYS A 482 -19.05 4.79 15.09
N ILE A 483 -17.77 4.48 15.19
CA ILE A 483 -17.22 3.69 16.29
C ILE A 483 -16.48 4.59 17.29
N LYS A 484 -16.33 4.10 18.52
CA LYS A 484 -15.55 4.79 19.55
C LYS A 484 -14.06 4.72 19.20
N PRO A 485 -13.25 5.70 19.60
CA PRO A 485 -11.81 5.73 19.32
C PRO A 485 -11.05 4.49 19.82
N GLU A 486 -11.47 3.93 20.94
CA GLU A 486 -10.89 2.73 21.53
C GLU A 486 -11.35 1.42 20.89
N THR A 487 -12.44 1.45 20.11
CA THR A 487 -13.00 0.26 19.45
C THR A 487 -12.18 -0.09 18.22
N LYS A 488 -11.66 -1.30 18.17
CA LYS A 488 -10.88 -1.83 17.04
C LYS A 488 -11.74 -2.07 15.81
N LEU A 489 -11.12 -1.89 14.63
CA LEU A 489 -11.76 -2.13 13.35
C LEU A 489 -11.12 -3.33 12.64
N MET A 490 -11.89 -4.40 12.50
CA MET A 490 -11.56 -5.56 11.67
C MET A 490 -12.22 -5.43 10.31
N VAL A 491 -11.48 -5.66 9.22
CA VAL A 491 -11.98 -5.50 7.86
C VAL A 491 -11.96 -6.83 7.10
N MET A 492 -13.05 -7.11 6.37
CA MET A 492 -13.19 -8.32 5.56
C MET A 492 -12.57 -8.13 4.19
N VAL A 493 -11.56 -8.95 3.85
CA VAL A 493 -10.90 -9.00 2.54
C VAL A 493 -11.01 -10.37 1.87
N LYS A 494 -11.92 -11.22 2.37
CA LYS A 494 -12.20 -12.56 1.84
C LYS A 494 -12.75 -12.53 0.42
N ALA A 495 -12.71 -13.68 -0.26
CA ALA A 495 -13.20 -13.87 -1.62
C ALA A 495 -12.54 -12.86 -2.59
N PHE A 496 -11.20 -12.82 -2.57
CA PHE A 496 -10.40 -11.92 -3.39
C PHE A 496 -10.77 -10.43 -3.18
N GLY A 497 -10.91 -10.00 -1.90
CA GLY A 497 -11.33 -8.64 -1.58
C GLY A 497 -12.74 -8.32 -2.12
N TYR A 498 -13.70 -9.24 -1.98
CA TYR A 498 -15.02 -9.15 -2.62
C TYR A 498 -14.93 -8.94 -4.15
N GLY A 499 -13.96 -9.60 -4.79
CA GLY A 499 -13.71 -9.48 -6.22
C GLY A 499 -12.81 -8.29 -6.63
N SER A 500 -12.46 -7.39 -5.69
CA SER A 500 -11.72 -6.16 -5.97
C SER A 500 -10.19 -6.30 -5.90
N GLY A 501 -9.65 -7.48 -5.59
CA GLY A 501 -8.22 -7.70 -5.35
C GLY A 501 -7.88 -7.66 -3.86
N ASN A 502 -7.49 -8.81 -3.31
CA ASN A 502 -7.21 -8.93 -1.88
C ASN A 502 -5.93 -8.19 -1.46
N LEU A 503 -4.88 -8.24 -2.28
CA LEU A 503 -3.59 -7.64 -1.97
C LEU A 503 -3.65 -6.11 -2.02
N GLU A 504 -4.17 -5.56 -3.10
CA GLU A 504 -4.23 -4.11 -3.31
C GLU A 504 -5.12 -3.44 -2.26
N VAL A 505 -6.29 -4.02 -1.99
CA VAL A 505 -7.19 -3.55 -0.93
C VAL A 505 -6.51 -3.66 0.44
N SER A 506 -5.85 -4.78 0.75
CA SER A 506 -5.16 -4.98 2.04
C SER A 506 -4.01 -4.00 2.25
N ASN A 507 -3.25 -3.65 1.19
CA ASN A 507 -2.21 -2.62 1.27
C ASN A 507 -2.79 -1.24 1.62
N VAL A 508 -3.92 -0.86 1.01
CA VAL A 508 -4.61 0.39 1.35
C VAL A 508 -5.08 0.36 2.81
N LEU A 509 -5.69 -0.74 3.24
CA LEU A 509 -6.17 -0.89 4.62
C LEU A 509 -5.02 -0.86 5.65
N GLN A 510 -3.89 -1.49 5.34
CA GLN A 510 -2.70 -1.45 6.19
C GLN A 510 -2.13 -0.02 6.26
N PHE A 511 -2.06 0.68 5.14
CA PHE A 511 -1.64 2.08 5.10
C PHE A 511 -2.54 2.98 5.96
N HIS A 512 -3.86 2.70 5.95
CA HIS A 512 -4.86 3.42 6.75
C HIS A 512 -5.05 2.83 8.16
N ASN A 513 -4.10 2.04 8.67
CA ASN A 513 -4.03 1.58 10.05
C ASN A 513 -5.33 0.91 10.56
N VAL A 514 -5.91 -0.03 9.81
CA VAL A 514 -6.95 -0.91 10.37
C VAL A 514 -6.32 -1.89 11.35
N ASP A 515 -7.07 -2.35 12.35
CA ASP A 515 -6.51 -3.20 13.41
C ASP A 515 -6.36 -4.66 13.01
N TYR A 516 -7.27 -5.17 12.18
CA TYR A 516 -7.34 -6.57 11.76
C TYR A 516 -7.81 -6.70 10.31
N LEU A 517 -7.29 -7.70 9.63
CA LEU A 517 -7.87 -8.23 8.40
C LEU A 517 -8.53 -9.58 8.67
N THR A 518 -9.51 -9.94 7.83
CA THR A 518 -10.17 -11.24 7.92
C THR A 518 -10.34 -11.84 6.54
N VAL A 519 -9.89 -13.09 6.41
CA VAL A 519 -10.02 -13.92 5.21
C VAL A 519 -10.95 -15.11 5.46
N ALA A 520 -11.42 -15.76 4.41
CA ALA A 520 -12.22 -16.98 4.56
C ALA A 520 -11.34 -18.20 4.82
N PHE A 521 -10.29 -18.39 4.01
CA PHE A 521 -9.42 -19.56 4.01
C PHE A 521 -7.96 -19.18 4.29
N ALA A 522 -7.16 -20.15 4.74
CA ALA A 522 -5.76 -19.93 5.07
C ALA A 522 -4.93 -19.48 3.86
N ASP A 523 -5.21 -19.98 2.67
CA ASP A 523 -4.46 -19.65 1.45
C ASP A 523 -4.54 -18.15 1.12
N GLU A 524 -5.72 -17.53 1.29
CA GLU A 524 -5.87 -16.07 1.15
C GLU A 524 -4.94 -15.33 2.13
N GLY A 525 -4.87 -15.78 3.39
CA GLY A 525 -4.00 -15.22 4.41
C GLY A 525 -2.51 -15.39 4.10
N VAL A 526 -2.14 -16.57 3.57
CA VAL A 526 -0.75 -16.88 3.15
C VAL A 526 -0.33 -15.96 2.00
N GLU A 527 -1.19 -15.74 1.01
CA GLU A 527 -0.91 -14.79 -0.09
C GLU A 527 -0.65 -13.38 0.45
N LEU A 528 -1.49 -12.90 1.37
CA LEU A 528 -1.31 -11.59 2.00
C LEU A 528 0.00 -11.50 2.79
N ARG A 529 0.36 -12.54 3.56
CA ARG A 529 1.62 -12.59 4.28
C ARG A 529 2.84 -12.56 3.34
N ARG A 530 2.82 -13.37 2.27
CA ARG A 530 3.89 -13.39 1.25
C ARG A 530 4.03 -12.05 0.54
N ALA A 531 2.95 -11.31 0.41
CA ALA A 531 2.93 -9.98 -0.17
C ALA A 531 3.28 -8.84 0.83
N GLY A 532 3.64 -9.18 2.07
CA GLY A 532 4.14 -8.20 3.07
C GLY A 532 3.06 -7.52 3.89
N ILE A 533 1.87 -8.10 4.00
CA ILE A 533 0.83 -7.62 4.93
C ILE A 533 1.15 -8.12 6.34
N ASN A 534 1.35 -7.20 7.28
CA ASN A 534 1.72 -7.51 8.68
C ASN A 534 0.59 -7.38 9.68
N LEU A 535 -0.54 -6.79 9.28
CA LEU A 535 -1.71 -6.73 10.16
C LEU A 535 -2.09 -8.11 10.67
N PRO A 536 -2.61 -8.27 11.88
CA PRO A 536 -3.21 -9.53 12.31
C PRO A 536 -4.27 -9.99 11.31
N ILE A 537 -4.23 -11.26 10.90
CA ILE A 537 -5.14 -11.84 9.92
C ILE A 537 -5.90 -12.99 10.55
N MET A 538 -7.21 -12.82 10.70
CA MET A 538 -8.11 -13.86 11.18
C MET A 538 -8.59 -14.74 10.03
N VAL A 539 -8.55 -16.06 10.20
CA VAL A 539 -9.08 -17.07 9.25
C VAL A 539 -10.41 -17.59 9.76
N MET A 540 -11.51 -17.34 9.01
CA MET A 540 -12.88 -17.67 9.47
C MET A 540 -13.32 -19.11 9.20
N SER A 541 -12.69 -19.80 8.26
CA SER A 541 -13.07 -21.18 7.92
C SER A 541 -11.79 -22.00 7.72
N PRO A 542 -11.01 -22.22 8.79
CA PRO A 542 -9.77 -22.99 8.68
C PRO A 542 -10.09 -24.44 8.33
N GLU A 543 -9.46 -24.96 7.30
CA GLU A 543 -9.58 -26.34 6.84
C GLU A 543 -8.61 -27.25 7.59
N VAL A 544 -8.93 -28.52 7.71
CA VAL A 544 -8.14 -29.51 8.49
C VAL A 544 -6.66 -29.56 8.05
N ASN A 545 -6.39 -29.40 6.74
CA ASN A 545 -5.05 -29.47 6.17
C ASN A 545 -4.33 -28.11 6.12
N SER A 546 -4.94 -27.05 6.64
CA SER A 546 -4.38 -25.69 6.56
C SER A 546 -3.67 -25.21 7.82
N TYR A 547 -3.76 -25.96 8.92
CA TYR A 547 -3.21 -25.52 10.21
C TYR A 547 -1.67 -25.35 10.21
N ASP A 548 -0.93 -26.15 9.47
CA ASP A 548 0.51 -25.97 9.33
C ASP A 548 0.86 -24.63 8.69
N ASN A 549 0.09 -24.22 7.66
CA ASN A 549 0.22 -22.91 7.05
C ASN A 549 -0.23 -21.78 7.98
N ILE A 550 -1.32 -21.96 8.74
CA ILE A 550 -1.81 -20.99 9.72
C ILE A 550 -0.72 -20.68 10.74
N ILE A 551 -0.08 -21.73 11.27
CA ILE A 551 1.00 -21.62 12.25
C ILE A 551 2.24 -20.97 11.60
N LYS A 552 2.70 -21.52 10.45
CA LYS A 552 3.90 -21.06 9.75
C LYS A 552 3.85 -19.59 9.34
N TYR A 553 2.68 -19.09 8.95
CA TYR A 553 2.49 -17.72 8.48
C TYR A 553 1.85 -16.80 9.53
N HIS A 554 1.83 -17.21 10.79
CA HIS A 554 1.29 -16.43 11.92
C HIS A 554 -0.12 -15.89 11.63
N LEU A 555 -1.01 -16.75 11.13
CA LEU A 555 -2.42 -16.46 10.96
C LEU A 555 -3.17 -16.84 12.23
N GLU A 556 -4.33 -16.22 12.48
CA GLU A 556 -5.11 -16.40 13.69
C GLU A 556 -6.43 -17.13 13.35
N PRO A 557 -6.57 -18.45 13.63
CA PRO A 557 -7.76 -19.21 13.25
C PRO A 557 -8.94 -18.97 14.18
N GLU A 558 -10.17 -19.04 13.62
CA GLU A 558 -11.37 -19.22 14.45
C GLU A 558 -11.44 -20.63 15.02
N VAL A 559 -11.96 -20.75 16.25
CA VAL A 559 -12.29 -22.01 16.93
C VAL A 559 -13.79 -22.06 17.13
N PHE A 560 -14.47 -22.99 16.44
CA PHE A 560 -15.93 -23.09 16.39
C PHE A 560 -16.49 -24.44 16.79
N SER A 561 -15.62 -25.43 17.04
CA SER A 561 -16.01 -26.77 17.50
C SER A 561 -14.85 -27.48 18.19
N PHE A 562 -15.15 -28.50 19.00
CA PHE A 562 -14.12 -29.34 19.64
C PHE A 562 -13.25 -30.07 18.62
N ARG A 563 -13.83 -30.54 17.51
CA ARG A 563 -13.04 -31.14 16.42
C ARG A 563 -12.04 -30.18 15.80
N ASN A 564 -12.46 -28.94 15.60
CA ASN A 564 -11.57 -27.89 15.07
C ASN A 564 -10.43 -27.60 16.06
N LEU A 565 -10.72 -27.53 17.37
CA LEU A 565 -9.72 -27.38 18.42
C LEU A 565 -8.71 -28.55 18.42
N GLU A 566 -9.17 -29.79 18.30
CA GLU A 566 -8.31 -30.99 18.22
C GLU A 566 -7.37 -30.96 17.01
N CYS A 567 -7.83 -30.46 15.86
CA CYS A 567 -6.99 -30.31 14.69
C CYS A 567 -5.87 -29.28 14.90
N ILE A 568 -6.18 -28.17 15.57
CA ILE A 568 -5.19 -27.15 15.95
C ILE A 568 -4.14 -27.76 16.90
N GLU A 569 -4.60 -28.43 17.97
CA GLU A 569 -3.72 -29.06 18.96
C GLU A 569 -2.75 -30.06 18.30
N ARG A 570 -3.22 -30.91 17.40
CA ARG A 570 -2.39 -31.86 16.65
C ARG A 570 -1.36 -31.18 15.73
N ALA A 571 -1.77 -30.13 15.04
CA ALA A 571 -0.85 -29.38 14.18
C ALA A 571 0.29 -28.72 14.99
N MET A 572 -0.06 -28.16 16.16
CA MET A 572 0.93 -27.57 17.07
C MET A 572 1.93 -28.59 17.60
N GLU A 573 1.45 -29.79 18.00
CA GLU A 573 2.31 -30.90 18.43
C GLU A 573 3.28 -31.32 17.32
N ASN A 574 2.81 -31.42 16.08
CA ASN A 574 3.64 -31.82 14.93
C ASN A 574 4.73 -30.81 14.58
N MET A 575 4.49 -29.53 14.80
CA MET A 575 5.42 -28.46 14.45
C MET A 575 6.43 -28.11 15.55
N ALA A 576 6.31 -28.73 16.74
CA ALA A 576 7.21 -28.48 17.89
C ALA A 576 7.45 -26.97 18.15
N LEU A 577 6.36 -26.21 18.25
CA LEU A 577 6.43 -24.75 18.46
C LEU A 577 7.20 -24.41 19.74
N PRO A 578 8.01 -23.34 19.74
CA PRO A 578 8.61 -22.82 20.96
C PRO A 578 7.52 -22.35 21.95
N GLU A 579 7.62 -22.68 23.22
CA GLU A 579 6.67 -22.22 24.27
C GLU A 579 6.54 -20.69 24.34
N ALA A 580 7.50 -19.95 23.81
CA ALA A 580 7.52 -18.48 23.82
C ALA A 580 6.51 -17.82 22.86
N HIS A 581 5.89 -18.56 21.93
CA HIS A 581 4.99 -17.98 20.93
C HIS A 581 3.68 -18.77 20.81
N PRO A 582 2.74 -18.58 21.74
CA PRO A 582 1.44 -19.24 21.68
C PRO A 582 0.63 -18.79 20.46
N LEU A 583 -0.14 -19.73 19.89
CA LEU A 583 -1.03 -19.44 18.76
C LEU A 583 -2.23 -18.63 19.23
N ASN A 584 -2.43 -17.46 18.62
CA ASN A 584 -3.63 -16.64 18.84
C ASN A 584 -4.83 -17.32 18.19
N VAL A 585 -5.93 -17.48 18.95
CA VAL A 585 -7.18 -18.07 18.46
C VAL A 585 -8.38 -17.19 18.78
N HIS A 586 -9.42 -17.29 17.93
CA HIS A 586 -10.66 -16.54 18.09
C HIS A 586 -11.83 -17.51 18.34
N ILE A 587 -12.44 -17.43 19.52
CA ILE A 587 -13.55 -18.32 19.89
C ILE A 587 -14.84 -17.80 19.27
N LYS A 588 -15.55 -18.67 18.54
CA LYS A 588 -16.85 -18.35 17.96
C LYS A 588 -17.99 -18.93 18.78
N LEU A 589 -18.96 -18.08 19.10
CA LEU A 589 -20.21 -18.46 19.77
C LEU A 589 -21.36 -18.55 18.76
N ASP A 590 -22.17 -19.58 18.90
CA ASP A 590 -23.48 -19.61 18.26
C ASP A 590 -24.52 -18.95 19.18
N THR A 591 -24.97 -17.79 18.77
CA THR A 591 -25.94 -16.99 19.52
C THR A 591 -27.34 -17.03 18.92
N GLY A 592 -27.57 -17.91 17.92
CA GLY A 592 -28.86 -18.08 17.28
C GLY A 592 -28.85 -18.12 15.76
N MET A 593 -27.66 -17.96 15.11
CA MET A 593 -27.55 -18.11 13.66
C MET A 593 -27.51 -19.58 13.22
N HIS A 594 -27.13 -20.49 14.11
CA HIS A 594 -27.04 -21.93 13.91
C HIS A 594 -26.23 -22.38 12.69
N ARG A 595 -25.09 -21.70 12.47
CA ARG A 595 -24.18 -22.03 11.37
C ARG A 595 -22.89 -22.66 11.87
N LEU A 596 -22.13 -21.97 12.74
CA LEU A 596 -20.88 -22.40 13.37
C LEU A 596 -20.79 -21.72 14.74
N GLY A 597 -20.12 -22.36 15.71
CA GLY A 597 -19.83 -21.79 17.01
C GLY A 597 -20.26 -22.71 18.16
N PHE A 598 -19.72 -22.42 19.34
CA PHE A 598 -20.11 -23.12 20.58
C PHE A 598 -21.39 -22.53 21.15
N SER A 599 -22.24 -23.40 21.66
CA SER A 599 -23.38 -23.04 22.51
C SER A 599 -22.91 -22.66 23.92
N LEU A 600 -23.75 -21.97 24.69
CA LEU A 600 -23.40 -21.52 26.04
C LEU A 600 -23.07 -22.68 27.00
N ASP A 601 -23.74 -23.80 26.87
CA ASP A 601 -23.54 -25.01 27.67
C ASP A 601 -22.22 -25.75 27.38
N GLU A 602 -21.64 -25.56 26.23
CA GLU A 602 -20.32 -26.10 25.83
C GLU A 602 -19.15 -25.30 26.40
N LEU A 603 -19.35 -24.03 26.79
CA LEU A 603 -18.26 -23.12 27.20
C LEU A 603 -17.47 -23.61 28.42
N PRO A 604 -18.04 -24.20 29.46
CA PRO A 604 -17.26 -24.70 30.61
C PRO A 604 -16.21 -25.73 30.19
N GLU A 605 -16.54 -26.63 29.29
CA GLU A 605 -15.62 -27.65 28.79
C GLU A 605 -14.59 -27.05 27.83
N LEU A 606 -15.01 -26.14 26.96
CA LEU A 606 -14.09 -25.40 26.09
C LEU A 606 -13.01 -24.63 26.88
N ILE A 607 -13.44 -23.88 27.90
CA ILE A 607 -12.56 -23.12 28.78
C ILE A 607 -11.57 -24.04 29.49
N ARG A 608 -12.07 -25.18 30.02
CA ARG A 608 -11.22 -26.18 30.67
C ARG A 608 -10.11 -26.70 29.74
N ARG A 609 -10.49 -27.03 28.49
CA ARG A 609 -9.54 -27.57 27.49
C ARG A 609 -8.51 -26.51 27.09
N ILE A 610 -8.91 -25.29 26.78
CA ILE A 610 -7.99 -24.23 26.37
C ILE A 610 -7.02 -23.90 27.51
N LYS A 611 -7.50 -23.80 28.76
CA LYS A 611 -6.62 -23.56 29.92
C LYS A 611 -5.59 -24.68 30.16
N ALA A 612 -5.88 -25.89 29.75
CA ALA A 612 -4.96 -27.01 29.86
C ALA A 612 -3.84 -26.96 28.80
N ASN A 613 -3.98 -26.11 27.76
CA ASN A 613 -2.99 -25.97 26.70
C ASN A 613 -2.37 -24.55 26.68
N PRO A 614 -1.18 -24.35 27.28
CA PRO A 614 -0.55 -23.04 27.38
C PRO A 614 -0.09 -22.46 26.04
N MET A 615 -0.07 -23.30 24.99
CA MET A 615 0.27 -22.90 23.64
C MET A 615 -0.88 -22.20 22.89
N LEU A 616 -2.08 -22.10 23.50
CA LEU A 616 -3.22 -21.39 22.94
C LEU A 616 -3.44 -20.07 23.67
N ASN A 617 -3.50 -18.97 22.93
CA ASN A 617 -3.83 -17.65 23.45
C ASN A 617 -5.18 -17.20 22.90
N VAL A 618 -6.19 -17.10 23.75
CA VAL A 618 -7.52 -16.62 23.36
C VAL A 618 -7.45 -15.12 23.09
N LYS A 619 -7.38 -14.72 21.83
CA LYS A 619 -7.28 -13.33 21.42
C LYS A 619 -8.63 -12.62 21.44
N SER A 620 -9.67 -13.30 20.97
CA SER A 620 -11.03 -12.74 21.00
C SER A 620 -12.11 -13.82 21.13
N VAL A 621 -13.29 -13.37 21.50
CA VAL A 621 -14.56 -14.11 21.41
C VAL A 621 -15.55 -13.32 20.56
N PHE A 622 -16.25 -13.99 19.65
CA PHE A 622 -17.15 -13.34 18.72
C PHE A 622 -18.36 -14.17 18.33
N SER A 623 -19.34 -13.50 17.75
CA SER A 623 -20.49 -14.11 17.08
C SER A 623 -20.85 -13.33 15.81
N HIS A 624 -21.96 -13.69 15.14
CA HIS A 624 -22.43 -13.03 13.94
C HIS A 624 -23.93 -12.77 14.01
N LEU A 625 -24.33 -11.52 13.76
CA LEU A 625 -25.72 -11.10 13.68
C LEU A 625 -26.33 -11.56 12.35
N ALA A 626 -27.43 -12.28 12.41
CA ALA A 626 -28.07 -12.85 11.24
C ALA A 626 -28.95 -11.86 10.48
N THR A 627 -29.58 -10.94 11.21
CA THR A 627 -30.67 -10.07 10.70
C THR A 627 -30.48 -8.60 11.05
N ALA A 628 -29.23 -8.17 11.29
CA ALA A 628 -28.95 -6.79 11.72
C ALA A 628 -29.33 -5.71 10.67
N ASP A 629 -29.55 -6.07 9.43
CA ASP A 629 -30.01 -5.23 8.32
C ASP A 629 -31.54 -5.14 8.19
N ASN A 630 -32.29 -5.98 8.92
CA ASN A 630 -33.77 -6.04 8.85
C ASN A 630 -34.41 -5.49 10.14
N HIS A 631 -35.09 -4.35 10.06
CA HIS A 631 -35.79 -3.75 11.20
C HIS A 631 -36.90 -4.63 11.79
N ALA A 632 -37.56 -5.46 10.97
CA ALA A 632 -38.62 -6.35 11.47
C ALA A 632 -38.07 -7.42 12.43
N GLU A 633 -36.79 -7.72 12.37
CA GLU A 633 -36.10 -8.75 13.15
C GLU A 633 -35.23 -8.19 14.31
N ASP A 634 -35.47 -6.92 14.70
CA ASP A 634 -34.67 -6.29 15.77
C ASP A 634 -34.74 -7.05 17.11
N ALA A 635 -35.88 -7.61 17.45
CA ALA A 635 -36.03 -8.42 18.66
C ALA A 635 -35.12 -9.67 18.64
N PHE A 636 -35.00 -10.33 17.49
CA PHE A 636 -34.09 -11.46 17.32
C PHE A 636 -32.62 -11.01 17.37
N THR A 637 -32.27 -9.92 16.72
CA THR A 637 -30.92 -9.34 16.76
C THR A 637 -30.50 -9.01 18.20
N LEU A 638 -31.39 -8.40 19.00
CA LEU A 638 -31.14 -8.10 20.42
C LEU A 638 -31.02 -9.39 21.27
N SER A 639 -31.78 -10.43 20.96
CA SER A 639 -31.62 -11.74 21.61
C SER A 639 -30.25 -12.34 21.32
N GLN A 640 -29.76 -12.24 20.06
CA GLN A 640 -28.41 -12.69 19.72
C GLN A 640 -27.33 -11.93 20.49
N ILE A 641 -27.49 -10.60 20.64
CA ILE A 641 -26.56 -9.76 21.39
C ILE A 641 -26.56 -10.16 22.87
N HIS A 642 -27.73 -10.38 23.47
CA HIS A 642 -27.84 -10.81 24.86
C HIS A 642 -27.15 -12.16 25.12
N ASN A 643 -27.39 -13.16 24.26
CA ASN A 643 -26.72 -14.46 24.36
C ASN A 643 -25.20 -14.30 24.21
N PHE A 644 -24.74 -13.38 23.32
CA PHE A 644 -23.33 -13.07 23.16
C PHE A 644 -22.75 -12.43 24.42
N GLU A 645 -23.44 -11.49 25.05
CA GLU A 645 -23.00 -10.87 26.29
C GLU A 645 -22.75 -11.92 27.38
N GLN A 646 -23.69 -12.83 27.56
CA GLN A 646 -23.56 -13.91 28.54
C GLN A 646 -22.37 -14.82 28.24
N GLY A 647 -22.27 -15.36 27.02
CA GLY A 647 -21.19 -16.29 26.68
C GLY A 647 -19.83 -15.63 26.62
N SER A 648 -19.75 -14.40 26.09
CA SER A 648 -18.47 -13.67 26.05
C SER A 648 -17.97 -13.30 27.43
N GLN A 649 -18.86 -12.97 28.37
CA GLN A 649 -18.48 -12.67 29.74
C GLN A 649 -17.85 -13.90 30.44
N MET A 650 -18.44 -15.11 30.26
CA MET A 650 -17.85 -16.35 30.77
C MET A 650 -16.42 -16.57 30.28
N ILE A 651 -16.16 -16.29 28.98
CA ILE A 651 -14.82 -16.40 28.40
C ILE A 651 -13.87 -15.35 28.98
N VAL A 652 -14.28 -14.06 29.02
CA VAL A 652 -13.43 -12.98 29.57
C VAL A 652 -13.04 -13.24 31.02
N GLU A 653 -13.95 -13.68 31.85
CA GLU A 653 -13.68 -13.98 33.27
C GLU A 653 -12.77 -15.21 33.46
N ALA A 654 -12.73 -16.08 32.46
CA ALA A 654 -11.93 -17.31 32.53
C ALA A 654 -10.44 -17.07 32.33
N PHE A 655 -10.04 -16.01 31.61
CA PHE A 655 -8.63 -15.77 31.22
C PHE A 655 -8.08 -14.50 31.89
N PRO A 656 -6.79 -14.50 32.35
CA PRO A 656 -6.19 -13.37 33.06
C PRO A 656 -5.80 -12.19 32.14
N HIS A 657 -5.72 -12.42 30.85
CA HIS A 657 -5.37 -11.39 29.84
C HIS A 657 -6.65 -10.84 29.17
N LYS A 658 -6.51 -9.71 28.50
CA LYS A 658 -7.61 -9.07 27.79
C LYS A 658 -8.05 -9.92 26.60
N VAL A 659 -9.28 -10.43 26.63
CA VAL A 659 -9.94 -11.09 25.49
C VAL A 659 -10.86 -10.07 24.80
N LEU A 660 -10.67 -9.83 23.51
CA LEU A 660 -11.47 -8.88 22.74
C LEU A 660 -12.88 -9.47 22.44
N ARG A 661 -13.92 -8.66 22.60
CA ARG A 661 -15.30 -9.07 22.29
C ARG A 661 -15.79 -8.38 21.03
N HIS A 662 -16.39 -9.11 20.09
CA HIS A 662 -16.96 -8.50 18.89
C HIS A 662 -18.13 -9.29 18.29
N ILE A 663 -19.21 -8.58 17.92
CA ILE A 663 -20.39 -9.18 17.29
C ILE A 663 -20.87 -8.39 16.07
N LEU A 664 -20.73 -7.06 16.06
CA LEU A 664 -21.29 -6.21 15.02
C LEU A 664 -20.65 -6.44 13.65
N ASN A 665 -21.50 -6.64 12.64
CA ASN A 665 -21.18 -6.59 11.21
C ASN A 665 -21.44 -5.18 10.66
N THR A 666 -21.34 -4.96 9.35
CA THR A 666 -21.58 -3.65 8.71
C THR A 666 -22.90 -3.01 9.16
N ALA A 667 -24.02 -3.72 9.07
CA ALA A 667 -25.32 -3.21 9.49
C ALA A 667 -25.38 -2.94 10.99
N GLY A 668 -24.78 -3.82 11.79
CA GLY A 668 -24.72 -3.69 13.24
C GLY A 668 -23.96 -2.44 13.69
N ILE A 669 -22.87 -2.07 13.00
CA ILE A 669 -22.09 -0.85 13.29
C ILE A 669 -23.01 0.39 13.22
N THR A 670 -23.86 0.46 12.21
CA THR A 670 -24.77 1.60 12.02
C THR A 670 -25.99 1.55 12.92
N ARG A 671 -26.61 0.37 13.09
CA ARG A 671 -27.91 0.26 13.74
C ARG A 671 -27.86 0.00 15.25
N PHE A 672 -26.78 -0.60 15.73
CA PHE A 672 -26.60 -0.99 17.13
C PHE A 672 -25.28 -0.48 17.73
N PRO A 673 -24.94 0.81 17.58
CA PRO A 673 -23.62 1.34 17.96
C PRO A 673 -23.31 1.22 19.45
N GLN A 674 -24.32 1.04 20.32
CA GLN A 674 -24.13 0.83 21.76
C GLN A 674 -23.48 -0.53 22.10
N TYR A 675 -23.46 -1.49 21.16
CA TYR A 675 -22.94 -2.85 21.36
C TYR A 675 -21.60 -3.09 20.60
N GLN A 676 -20.77 -2.06 20.46
CA GLN A 676 -19.49 -2.14 19.73
C GLN A 676 -18.47 -3.06 20.43
N PHE A 677 -18.59 -3.22 21.74
CA PHE A 677 -17.62 -3.92 22.58
C PHE A 677 -16.19 -3.45 22.31
N ASP A 678 -15.22 -4.38 22.14
CA ASP A 678 -13.81 -4.04 21.92
C ASP A 678 -13.47 -3.92 20.43
N MET A 679 -14.26 -4.51 19.53
CA MET A 679 -13.98 -4.52 18.09
C MET A 679 -15.26 -4.68 17.27
N VAL A 680 -15.26 -4.16 16.04
CA VAL A 680 -16.34 -4.34 15.06
C VAL A 680 -15.79 -4.90 13.75
N ARG A 681 -16.67 -5.49 12.91
CA ARG A 681 -16.28 -6.10 11.63
C ARG A 681 -16.95 -5.41 10.45
N LEU A 682 -16.15 -4.70 9.65
CA LEU A 682 -16.59 -4.03 8.45
C LEU A 682 -16.45 -4.97 7.23
N GLY A 683 -17.55 -5.20 6.54
CA GLY A 683 -17.62 -6.01 5.33
C GLY A 683 -18.01 -5.19 4.11
N ILE A 684 -19.16 -5.48 3.52
CA ILE A 684 -19.62 -4.96 2.22
C ILE A 684 -19.75 -3.43 2.18
N GLY A 685 -20.04 -2.79 3.32
CA GLY A 685 -20.09 -1.33 3.39
C GLY A 685 -18.79 -0.65 2.99
N LEU A 686 -17.64 -1.29 3.23
CA LEU A 686 -16.35 -0.80 2.75
C LEU A 686 -16.35 -0.62 1.23
N TYR A 687 -16.99 -1.54 0.51
CA TYR A 687 -17.03 -1.58 -0.96
C TYR A 687 -18.15 -0.72 -1.54
N GLY A 688 -18.82 0.10 -0.70
CA GLY A 688 -19.79 1.10 -1.13
C GLY A 688 -21.23 0.59 -1.24
N VAL A 689 -21.54 -0.61 -0.73
CA VAL A 689 -22.91 -1.15 -0.73
C VAL A 689 -23.57 -0.88 0.63
N PRO A 690 -24.61 -0.04 0.67
CA PRO A 690 -25.33 0.24 1.91
C PRO A 690 -26.13 -0.97 2.39
N THR A 691 -26.04 -1.28 3.69
CA THR A 691 -26.82 -2.34 4.34
C THR A 691 -28.01 -1.80 5.16
N CYS A 692 -28.09 -0.48 5.32
CA CYS A 692 -29.16 0.22 6.02
C CYS A 692 -29.50 1.54 5.29
N ASP A 693 -30.73 2.03 5.48
CA ASP A 693 -31.18 3.28 4.85
C ASP A 693 -30.32 4.50 5.25
N VAL A 694 -29.81 4.53 6.46
CA VAL A 694 -28.95 5.60 6.98
C VAL A 694 -27.63 5.72 6.20
N ASP A 695 -27.14 4.64 5.61
CA ASP A 695 -25.89 4.61 4.85
C ASP A 695 -26.11 4.92 3.36
N LYS A 696 -27.38 4.96 2.90
CA LYS A 696 -27.70 5.34 1.51
C LYS A 696 -27.30 6.80 1.25
N GLY A 697 -26.54 7.01 0.17
CA GLY A 697 -26.01 8.31 -0.21
C GLY A 697 -24.79 8.78 0.59
N ALA A 698 -24.44 8.12 1.70
CA ALA A 698 -23.22 8.39 2.45
C ALA A 698 -22.04 7.54 1.96
N LEU A 699 -22.31 6.35 1.44
CA LEU A 699 -21.31 5.47 0.87
C LEU A 699 -21.09 5.76 -0.61
N GLN A 700 -19.84 5.62 -1.04
CA GLN A 700 -19.43 5.83 -2.43
C GLN A 700 -19.16 4.46 -3.08
N PRO A 701 -19.72 4.16 -4.26
CA PRO A 701 -19.42 2.94 -5.01
C PRO A 701 -17.94 2.81 -5.31
N VAL A 702 -17.34 1.70 -4.91
CA VAL A 702 -15.90 1.45 -5.07
C VAL A 702 -15.58 0.82 -6.43
N VAL A 703 -16.51 0.05 -6.98
CA VAL A 703 -16.29 -0.74 -8.19
C VAL A 703 -17.17 -0.28 -9.34
N SER A 704 -16.61 -0.30 -10.57
CA SER A 704 -17.33 -0.08 -11.82
C SER A 704 -16.95 -1.16 -12.83
N LEU A 705 -17.95 -1.81 -13.44
CA LEU A 705 -17.75 -2.83 -14.47
C LEU A 705 -18.11 -2.28 -15.83
N LYS A 706 -17.15 -2.24 -16.72
CA LYS A 706 -17.26 -1.68 -18.07
C LYS A 706 -16.75 -2.65 -19.11
N THR A 707 -17.29 -2.57 -20.32
CA THR A 707 -16.83 -3.29 -21.51
C THR A 707 -16.99 -2.41 -22.75
N THR A 708 -16.73 -2.94 -23.94
CA THR A 708 -16.83 -2.18 -25.20
C THR A 708 -17.77 -2.84 -26.20
N ILE A 709 -18.26 -2.06 -27.16
CA ILE A 709 -19.05 -2.55 -28.30
C ILE A 709 -18.09 -3.14 -29.33
N ASN A 710 -18.17 -4.44 -29.58
CA ASN A 710 -17.29 -5.11 -30.51
C ASN A 710 -17.82 -5.06 -31.97
N GLN A 711 -19.15 -5.04 -32.13
CA GLN A 711 -19.77 -5.00 -33.43
C GLN A 711 -21.19 -4.42 -33.37
N ILE A 712 -21.55 -3.63 -34.36
CA ILE A 712 -22.93 -3.12 -34.56
C ILE A 712 -23.54 -3.74 -35.82
N LYS A 713 -24.76 -4.25 -35.71
CA LYS A 713 -25.51 -4.83 -36.83
C LYS A 713 -26.92 -4.27 -36.90
N MET A 714 -27.38 -3.92 -38.11
CA MET A 714 -28.79 -3.65 -38.37
C MET A 714 -29.50 -4.96 -38.61
N VAL A 715 -30.57 -5.21 -37.85
CA VAL A 715 -31.39 -6.41 -37.96
C VAL A 715 -32.80 -6.00 -38.45
N PRO A 716 -33.36 -6.62 -39.51
CA PRO A 716 -34.71 -6.33 -39.96
C PRO A 716 -35.75 -6.58 -38.85
N ALA A 717 -36.80 -5.78 -38.84
CA ALA A 717 -37.90 -5.96 -37.89
C ALA A 717 -38.57 -7.32 -38.12
N GLY A 718 -38.68 -8.14 -37.05
CA GLY A 718 -39.27 -9.48 -37.09
C GLY A 718 -38.26 -10.62 -37.21
N ASP A 719 -36.98 -10.34 -37.44
CA ASP A 719 -35.94 -11.36 -37.38
C ASP A 719 -35.61 -11.74 -35.96
N SER A 720 -35.35 -13.01 -35.74
CA SER A 720 -34.92 -13.47 -34.40
C SER A 720 -33.46 -13.08 -34.16
N ILE A 721 -33.21 -12.43 -33.03
CA ILE A 721 -31.88 -12.25 -32.47
C ILE A 721 -31.65 -13.43 -31.53
N GLY A 722 -31.03 -14.50 -32.09
CA GLY A 722 -31.03 -15.78 -31.46
C GLY A 722 -29.70 -16.23 -30.95
N TYR A 723 -29.82 -17.18 -30.02
CA TYR A 723 -28.83 -18.08 -29.45
C TYR A 723 -27.41 -17.71 -29.83
N ASN A 724 -26.77 -16.96 -28.98
CA ASN A 724 -25.34 -17.08 -28.81
C ASN A 724 -24.62 -15.95 -28.09
N ARG A 725 -23.85 -16.41 -27.14
CA ARG A 725 -22.50 -16.00 -26.72
C ARG A 725 -22.48 -14.66 -26.05
N HIS A 726 -22.49 -14.62 -24.70
CA HIS A 726 -21.54 -13.91 -23.91
C HIS A 726 -21.76 -13.70 -22.48
N GLY A 727 -20.62 -13.50 -21.82
CA GLY A 727 -20.45 -12.73 -20.61
C GLY A 727 -20.55 -13.55 -19.34
N TYR A 728 -21.08 -14.78 -19.31
CA TYR A 728 -21.13 -15.48 -18.04
C TYR A 728 -19.75 -15.96 -17.55
N ALA A 729 -18.78 -16.09 -18.44
CA ALA A 729 -17.41 -16.38 -18.04
C ALA A 729 -16.67 -15.17 -17.43
N ASP A 730 -17.17 -13.94 -17.67
CA ASP A 730 -16.73 -12.72 -17.01
C ASP A 730 -17.45 -12.44 -15.69
N GLY A 731 -18.53 -13.21 -15.41
CA GLY A 731 -19.32 -13.12 -14.18
C GLY A 731 -20.75 -12.64 -14.37
N LEU A 732 -21.18 -12.29 -15.60
CA LEU A 732 -22.58 -11.89 -15.84
C LEU A 732 -23.52 -13.10 -15.73
N SER A 733 -24.64 -12.90 -15.01
CA SER A 733 -25.67 -13.92 -14.90
C SER A 733 -26.49 -14.04 -16.19
N ARG A 734 -26.83 -15.26 -16.61
CA ARG A 734 -27.77 -15.49 -17.71
C ARG A 734 -29.16 -14.91 -17.47
N LEU A 735 -29.52 -14.68 -16.18
CA LEU A 735 -30.79 -14.04 -15.82
C LEU A 735 -30.90 -12.58 -16.34
N LEU A 736 -29.79 -11.95 -16.73
CA LEU A 736 -29.82 -10.62 -17.37
C LEU A 736 -30.25 -10.65 -18.84
N GLY A 737 -30.37 -11.82 -19.45
CA GLY A 737 -30.86 -11.97 -20.82
C GLY A 737 -32.30 -11.54 -21.02
N ASN A 738 -32.74 -11.51 -22.30
CA ASN A 738 -34.13 -11.33 -22.72
C ASN A 738 -34.78 -10.04 -22.19
N GLY A 739 -34.04 -8.92 -22.18
CA GLY A 739 -34.56 -7.62 -21.78
C GLY A 739 -34.50 -7.33 -20.28
N ASN A 740 -34.07 -8.29 -19.47
CA ASN A 740 -34.01 -8.13 -18.01
C ASN A 740 -32.81 -7.29 -17.58
N GLY A 741 -31.63 -7.50 -18.19
CA GLY A 741 -30.44 -6.68 -17.94
C GLY A 741 -30.55 -5.32 -18.61
N LYS A 742 -30.16 -4.28 -17.85
CA LYS A 742 -30.05 -2.90 -18.33
C LYS A 742 -28.61 -2.44 -18.18
N PHE A 743 -28.04 -2.03 -19.32
CA PHE A 743 -26.69 -1.44 -19.39
C PHE A 743 -26.77 -0.04 -19.94
N TYR A 744 -25.65 0.67 -20.03
CA TYR A 744 -25.64 2.08 -20.45
C TYR A 744 -24.55 2.31 -21.49
N VAL A 745 -24.92 3.04 -22.56
CA VAL A 745 -24.03 3.46 -23.64
C VAL A 745 -24.26 4.93 -23.89
N ASN A 746 -23.21 5.74 -23.83
CA ASN A 746 -23.26 7.20 -24.02
C ASN A 746 -24.36 7.87 -23.18
N GLY A 747 -24.50 7.43 -21.88
CA GLY A 747 -25.50 7.94 -20.93
C GLY A 747 -26.93 7.46 -21.18
N LYS A 748 -27.18 6.61 -22.20
CA LYS A 748 -28.51 6.07 -22.49
C LYS A 748 -28.62 4.62 -22.06
N GLN A 749 -29.74 4.26 -21.43
CA GLN A 749 -30.03 2.90 -21.03
C GLN A 749 -30.34 2.02 -22.24
N VAL A 750 -29.73 0.86 -22.32
CA VAL A 750 -29.90 -0.18 -23.33
C VAL A 750 -30.27 -1.50 -22.70
N SER A 751 -31.07 -2.30 -23.37
CA SER A 751 -31.50 -3.61 -22.87
C SER A 751 -30.66 -4.73 -23.45
N VAL A 752 -30.39 -5.75 -22.63
CA VAL A 752 -29.80 -6.99 -23.12
C VAL A 752 -30.81 -7.75 -23.96
N VAL A 753 -30.46 -8.14 -25.18
CA VAL A 753 -31.30 -8.87 -26.12
C VAL A 753 -30.85 -10.33 -26.20
N GLY A 754 -31.81 -11.25 -26.20
CA GLY A 754 -31.52 -12.69 -26.27
C GLY A 754 -30.78 -13.18 -25.00
N ASP A 755 -30.20 -14.36 -25.07
CA ASP A 755 -29.49 -15.00 -23.97
C ASP A 755 -28.07 -14.47 -23.83
N ILE A 756 -27.57 -14.40 -22.59
CA ILE A 756 -26.17 -14.16 -22.30
C ILE A 756 -25.36 -15.45 -22.50
N CYS A 757 -24.25 -15.35 -23.20
CA CYS A 757 -23.44 -16.51 -23.56
C CYS A 757 -22.12 -16.60 -22.77
N MET A 758 -21.11 -17.32 -23.31
CA MET A 758 -19.85 -17.50 -22.62
C MET A 758 -19.00 -16.23 -22.60
N ASP A 759 -18.82 -15.58 -23.71
CA ASP A 759 -17.92 -14.50 -23.90
C ASP A 759 -18.50 -13.21 -24.54
N MET A 760 -19.85 -12.97 -24.90
CA MET A 760 -20.51 -11.76 -25.45
C MET A 760 -21.97 -11.67 -25.08
N CYS A 761 -22.60 -10.54 -24.89
CA CYS A 761 -24.05 -10.33 -24.87
C CYS A 761 -24.44 -9.37 -25.96
N MET A 762 -25.67 -9.41 -26.39
CA MET A 762 -26.20 -8.44 -27.32
C MET A 762 -26.99 -7.40 -26.56
N ILE A 763 -26.89 -6.15 -27.00
CA ILE A 763 -27.64 -5.04 -26.46
C ILE A 763 -28.38 -4.33 -27.57
N ASP A 764 -29.59 -3.82 -27.28
CA ASP A 764 -30.38 -3.07 -28.21
C ASP A 764 -29.93 -1.59 -28.24
N LEU A 765 -29.33 -1.19 -29.34
CA LEU A 765 -28.85 0.18 -29.56
C LEU A 765 -29.85 1.03 -30.35
N THR A 766 -31.09 0.60 -30.54
CA THR A 766 -32.13 1.37 -31.29
C THR A 766 -32.30 2.76 -30.67
N GLY A 767 -32.03 3.81 -31.46
CA GLY A 767 -32.13 5.19 -31.02
C GLY A 767 -30.96 5.68 -30.14
N VAL A 768 -29.88 4.90 -30.06
CA VAL A 768 -28.62 5.30 -29.41
C VAL A 768 -27.59 5.60 -30.49
N ASP A 769 -26.99 6.77 -30.45
CA ASP A 769 -25.86 7.13 -31.30
C ASP A 769 -24.60 6.52 -30.70
N ALA A 770 -24.13 5.43 -31.29
CA ALA A 770 -23.00 4.66 -30.79
C ALA A 770 -22.19 4.06 -31.96
N VAL A 771 -20.89 3.88 -31.73
CA VAL A 771 -19.96 3.25 -32.67
C VAL A 771 -19.27 2.05 -32.05
N GLU A 772 -18.70 1.19 -32.86
CA GLU A 772 -17.83 0.09 -32.43
C GLU A 772 -16.63 0.67 -31.66
N GLY A 773 -16.34 0.13 -30.47
CA GLY A 773 -15.35 0.66 -29.53
C GLY A 773 -15.92 1.53 -28.39
N ASP A 774 -17.18 1.98 -28.49
CA ASP A 774 -17.82 2.74 -27.41
C ASP A 774 -17.95 1.90 -26.13
N THR A 775 -17.83 2.59 -24.99
CA THR A 775 -17.94 1.96 -23.68
C THR A 775 -19.37 1.59 -23.32
N VAL A 776 -19.56 0.37 -22.86
CA VAL A 776 -20.78 -0.13 -22.24
C VAL A 776 -20.58 -0.21 -20.74
N VAL A 777 -21.35 0.55 -19.98
CA VAL A 777 -21.35 0.51 -18.51
C VAL A 777 -22.38 -0.52 -18.04
N ILE A 778 -21.93 -1.49 -17.24
CA ILE A 778 -22.80 -2.51 -16.63
C ILE A 778 -23.28 -2.02 -15.26
N PHE A 779 -22.36 -1.49 -14.43
CA PHE A 779 -22.64 -0.73 -13.22
C PHE A 779 -21.47 0.19 -12.90
N ASP A 780 -21.75 1.33 -12.28
CA ASP A 780 -20.76 2.32 -11.84
C ASP A 780 -21.35 3.20 -10.71
N ALA A 781 -20.78 4.41 -10.52
CA ALA A 781 -21.25 5.35 -9.51
C ALA A 781 -22.65 5.94 -9.80
N GLU A 782 -23.06 5.97 -11.07
CA GLU A 782 -24.38 6.51 -11.50
C GLU A 782 -25.41 5.38 -11.65
N HIS A 783 -24.97 4.15 -11.84
CA HIS A 783 -25.79 2.97 -12.13
C HIS A 783 -25.52 1.88 -11.12
N ASP A 784 -26.43 1.76 -10.14
CA ASP A 784 -26.25 0.97 -8.93
C ASP A 784 -26.14 -0.55 -9.24
N ILE A 785 -25.11 -1.18 -8.70
CA ILE A 785 -24.94 -2.65 -8.72
C ILE A 785 -26.15 -3.39 -8.12
N ALA A 786 -26.90 -2.75 -7.23
CA ALA A 786 -28.12 -3.33 -6.66
C ALA A 786 -29.22 -3.56 -7.71
N ASP A 787 -29.26 -2.79 -8.80
CA ASP A 787 -30.20 -3.00 -9.90
C ASP A 787 -29.85 -4.27 -10.67
N ILE A 788 -28.56 -4.51 -10.93
CA ILE A 788 -28.07 -5.76 -11.53
C ILE A 788 -28.38 -6.95 -10.60
N ALA A 789 -28.13 -6.79 -9.30
CA ALA A 789 -28.43 -7.85 -8.32
C ALA A 789 -29.91 -8.18 -8.28
N ARG A 790 -30.78 -7.17 -8.32
CA ARG A 790 -32.24 -7.34 -8.34
C ARG A 790 -32.71 -8.04 -9.63
N ALA A 791 -32.18 -7.67 -10.78
CA ALA A 791 -32.44 -8.33 -12.05
C ALA A 791 -31.97 -9.80 -12.05
N CYS A 792 -30.92 -10.10 -11.31
CA CYS A 792 -30.40 -11.47 -11.11
C CYS A 792 -31.09 -12.23 -9.96
N GLN A 793 -32.07 -11.65 -9.28
CA GLN A 793 -32.75 -12.22 -8.09
C GLN A 793 -31.76 -12.62 -7.00
N THR A 794 -30.76 -11.78 -6.76
CA THR A 794 -29.67 -12.00 -5.79
C THR A 794 -29.27 -10.68 -5.10
N ILE A 795 -28.14 -10.70 -4.41
CA ILE A 795 -27.59 -9.59 -3.63
C ILE A 795 -26.30 -9.03 -4.26
N PRO A 796 -25.94 -7.76 -4.03
CA PRO A 796 -24.72 -7.14 -4.55
C PRO A 796 -23.43 -7.92 -4.26
N TYR A 797 -23.35 -8.59 -3.09
CA TYR A 797 -22.22 -9.46 -2.74
C TYR A 797 -21.92 -10.52 -3.81
N GLU A 798 -22.96 -11.17 -4.32
CA GLU A 798 -22.81 -12.22 -5.33
C GLU A 798 -22.38 -11.62 -6.67
N ILE A 799 -22.92 -10.47 -7.05
CA ILE A 799 -22.51 -9.81 -8.29
C ILE A 799 -21.03 -9.42 -8.25
N MET A 800 -20.56 -8.83 -7.15
CA MET A 800 -19.16 -8.44 -7.01
C MET A 800 -18.20 -9.64 -7.03
N THR A 801 -18.49 -10.68 -6.25
CA THR A 801 -17.62 -11.84 -6.13
C THR A 801 -17.66 -12.76 -7.37
N ARG A 802 -18.70 -12.64 -8.20
CA ARG A 802 -18.81 -13.35 -9.48
C ARG A 802 -17.91 -12.79 -10.57
N VAL A 803 -17.47 -11.53 -10.49
CA VAL A 803 -16.57 -10.97 -11.51
C VAL A 803 -15.32 -11.83 -11.60
N SER A 804 -15.16 -12.51 -12.73
CA SER A 804 -14.10 -13.49 -12.96
C SER A 804 -12.72 -12.86 -12.81
N GLN A 805 -11.74 -13.63 -12.34
CA GLN A 805 -10.35 -13.18 -12.26
C GLN A 805 -9.73 -12.87 -13.63
N ARG A 806 -10.30 -13.36 -14.75
CA ARG A 806 -9.87 -13.02 -16.09
C ARG A 806 -10.23 -11.58 -16.49
N VAL A 807 -11.25 -10.96 -15.85
CA VAL A 807 -11.57 -9.54 -16.02
C VAL A 807 -10.46 -8.72 -15.38
N LYS A 808 -9.87 -7.80 -16.14
CA LYS A 808 -8.77 -6.96 -15.68
C LYS A 808 -9.24 -6.01 -14.58
N ARG A 809 -8.53 -5.98 -13.44
CA ARG A 809 -8.73 -4.98 -12.39
C ARG A 809 -7.84 -3.77 -12.67
N VAL A 810 -8.44 -2.60 -12.62
CA VAL A 810 -7.75 -1.31 -12.78
C VAL A 810 -7.97 -0.51 -11.50
N TYR A 811 -6.89 -0.24 -10.79
CA TYR A 811 -6.92 0.47 -9.51
C TYR A 811 -6.51 1.92 -9.74
N TYR A 812 -7.27 2.85 -9.16
CA TYR A 812 -6.89 4.26 -9.18
C TYR A 812 -7.10 4.93 -7.83
N GLN A 813 -6.19 5.85 -7.54
CA GLN A 813 -6.19 6.67 -6.35
C GLN A 813 -5.68 8.05 -6.80
N GLU A 814 -6.54 9.06 -6.68
CA GLU A 814 -6.19 10.44 -7.03
C GLU A 814 -5.21 11.08 -6.03
#